data_48533f5a270afb45acb1350d911d7a39
#
_entry.id   48533f5a270afb45acb1350d911d7a39
#
_cell.length_a   1.000
_cell.length_b   1.000
_cell.length_c   1.000
_cell.angle_alpha   90.00
_cell.angle_beta   90.00
_cell.angle_gamma   90.00
#
_symmetry.space_group_name_H-M   'P 1'
#
loop_
_entity.id
_entity.type
_entity.pdbx_description
1 polymer ?
#
loop_
_entity_poly.entity_id
_entity_poly.type
_entity_poly.pdbx_seq_one_letter_code
_entity_poly.pdbx_strand_id
1 'polypeptide(L)'
;CSRSSKDSDSEWVQHSTGMLERRLPSPAAKISIDKELTHYIQPVDIEELSARFEARGLEYFPRFNAIEAIYKPTLISDDSFGTALARIKLPDEAVLPGDSYRLHPVITDASFRIAEAIFPDEDADQIHLPFGISGFSCDHAASETVWIKATARQQAQTRVVNLELFDETGERIATVEQLTLRSVPVLSLKRAMSKPFETSDVLSDWLYHLVWEKSDLPSDLVNSMKGSWLFLADEGGVTDALVPLMKAKGEKINVAKSADAACAFLSSEDAQGLTGILHLWAMDAVEEKPNASLFASLEVVQAFNKLGGTAKHWFVTKGAQAVTEDDAVLLWQSQFWGFGRTLQVELPEALGGCIDLNPTFDEKLIDLDMLITEIRNNSSETEVAFRNDSRHVARLAKPGVFEDQNVSLELKPNASYLITGGMGALGLQVAQYLATHGACHLVLTGRSGVSTDDQRTALQALEDAGVKIEVIAADIANSEDVKRVLASMPDLRGIVHAAGVLDDAMLMKQNTDRFQKVAGPKINGAWHLHTQTKDQTMDFFILFSSVASLLGSPGQSNYAAANAFMDGLSHHRKQQGLVATSINWGPWADVGMAASDVVLQRLMKDGWQPMNASQGCDFIGHLLTACDLPQAAVLPIDWKQFAESIPGASEWSTLSNLVSKERSTALVGNASELAAQRVKEA
;
A
#
# COMPACT_ATOMS: atom_id res chain seq x y z
N CYS A 1 -15.53 -22.78 3.99
CA CYS A 1 -14.99 -22.82 5.36
C CYS A 1 -14.34 -24.17 5.62
N SER A 2 -13.20 -24.20 6.30
CA SER A 2 -12.55 -25.43 6.76
C SER A 2 -12.27 -25.33 8.26
N ARG A 3 -12.15 -26.50 8.90
CA ARG A 3 -11.80 -26.62 10.31
C ARG A 3 -10.54 -27.48 10.44
N SER A 4 -9.56 -27.04 11.23
CA SER A 4 -8.37 -27.84 11.50
C SER A 4 -8.75 -29.10 12.29
N SER A 5 -8.23 -30.26 11.89
CA SER A 5 -8.65 -31.57 12.42
C SER A 5 -8.05 -31.94 13.78
N LYS A 6 -7.31 -31.04 14.44
CA LYS A 6 -6.53 -31.40 15.64
C LYS A 6 -7.02 -30.82 16.97
N ASP A 7 -7.88 -29.79 16.98
CA ASP A 7 -8.40 -29.21 18.21
C ASP A 7 -9.92 -28.97 18.16
N SER A 8 -10.61 -29.29 19.24
CA SER A 8 -12.07 -29.10 19.37
C SER A 8 -12.50 -27.63 19.35
N ASP A 9 -11.58 -26.68 19.52
CA ASP A 9 -11.80 -25.24 19.60
C ASP A 9 -11.26 -24.46 18.37
N SER A 10 -10.92 -25.15 17.26
CA SER A 10 -10.42 -24.47 16.07
C SER A 10 -11.51 -23.64 15.38
N GLU A 11 -11.21 -22.38 15.11
CA GLU A 11 -12.08 -21.43 14.39
C GLU A 11 -12.32 -21.86 12.94
N TRP A 12 -13.50 -21.46 12.41
CA TRP A 12 -13.83 -21.68 11.01
C TRP A 12 -13.12 -20.65 10.13
N VAL A 13 -12.31 -21.12 9.20
CA VAL A 13 -11.68 -20.25 8.20
C VAL A 13 -12.61 -20.08 7.01
N GLN A 14 -12.96 -18.84 6.68
CA GLN A 14 -13.77 -18.49 5.53
C GLN A 14 -12.90 -18.41 4.27
N HIS A 15 -13.15 -19.29 3.30
CA HIS A 15 -12.42 -19.29 2.03
C HIS A 15 -13.17 -18.61 0.89
N SER A 16 -14.48 -18.44 1.00
CA SER A 16 -15.31 -17.80 -0.01
C SER A 16 -16.62 -17.27 0.57
N THR A 17 -17.19 -16.26 -0.08
CA THR A 17 -18.54 -15.74 0.17
C THR A 17 -19.38 -15.87 -1.09
N GLY A 18 -20.70 -16.01 -0.93
CA GLY A 18 -21.60 -16.08 -2.07
C GLY A 18 -23.04 -15.80 -1.69
N MET A 19 -23.85 -15.42 -2.66
CA MET A 19 -25.31 -15.27 -2.54
C MET A 19 -26.02 -16.48 -3.14
N LEU A 20 -27.03 -17.01 -2.44
CA LEU A 20 -27.90 -18.07 -2.92
C LEU A 20 -29.27 -17.49 -3.23
N GLU A 21 -29.73 -17.67 -4.48
CA GLU A 21 -31.08 -17.30 -4.90
C GLU A 21 -31.92 -18.55 -5.17
N ARG A 22 -33.22 -18.49 -4.84
CA ARG A 22 -34.14 -19.53 -5.20
C ARG A 22 -34.62 -19.32 -6.64
N ARG A 23 -34.21 -20.18 -7.55
CA ARG A 23 -34.57 -20.12 -8.97
C ARG A 23 -35.68 -21.14 -9.26
N LEU A 24 -36.62 -20.80 -10.15
CA LEU A 24 -37.58 -21.77 -10.69
C LEU A 24 -36.81 -22.75 -11.59
N PRO A 25 -37.18 -24.06 -11.62
CA PRO A 25 -36.52 -25.03 -12.48
C PRO A 25 -36.52 -24.55 -13.94
N SER A 26 -35.36 -24.52 -14.55
CA SER A 26 -35.24 -24.28 -15.99
C SER A 26 -35.60 -25.55 -16.76
N PRO A 27 -36.19 -25.46 -17.99
CA PRO A 27 -36.44 -26.65 -18.80
C PRO A 27 -35.15 -27.46 -18.95
N ALA A 28 -35.24 -28.79 -18.78
CA ALA A 28 -34.14 -29.70 -18.91
C ALA A 28 -33.54 -29.59 -20.33
N ALA A 29 -32.33 -29.05 -20.45
CA ALA A 29 -31.62 -29.08 -21.71
C ALA A 29 -31.00 -30.46 -21.87
N LYS A 30 -31.12 -31.05 -23.06
CA LYS A 30 -30.56 -32.36 -23.37
C LYS A 30 -29.71 -32.28 -24.60
N ILE A 31 -28.51 -32.88 -24.56
CA ILE A 31 -27.61 -33.05 -25.70
C ILE A 31 -27.48 -34.54 -26.07
N SER A 32 -27.04 -34.81 -27.26
CA SER A 32 -26.63 -36.15 -27.65
C SER A 32 -25.11 -36.24 -27.54
N ILE A 33 -24.59 -36.97 -26.56
CA ILE A 33 -23.15 -37.14 -26.32
C ILE A 33 -22.47 -37.69 -27.57
N ASP A 34 -23.06 -38.71 -28.23
CA ASP A 34 -22.51 -39.29 -29.45
C ASP A 34 -22.40 -38.26 -30.58
N LYS A 35 -23.36 -37.35 -30.69
CA LYS A 35 -23.32 -36.28 -31.69
C LYS A 35 -22.26 -35.25 -31.35
N GLU A 36 -22.14 -34.85 -30.10
CA GLU A 36 -21.05 -33.92 -29.65
C GLU A 36 -19.69 -34.55 -29.94
N LEU A 37 -19.46 -35.83 -29.67
CA LEU A 37 -18.22 -36.54 -29.95
C LEU A 37 -17.85 -36.58 -31.46
N THR A 38 -18.78 -36.35 -32.38
CA THR A 38 -18.44 -36.18 -33.79
C THR A 38 -17.79 -34.83 -34.11
N HIS A 39 -17.97 -33.84 -33.26
CA HIS A 39 -17.38 -32.51 -33.39
C HIS A 39 -16.11 -32.36 -32.56
N TYR A 40 -16.06 -32.98 -31.37
CA TYR A 40 -14.93 -32.95 -30.44
C TYR A 40 -14.07 -34.20 -30.65
N ILE A 41 -13.17 -34.15 -31.63
CA ILE A 41 -12.42 -35.34 -32.08
C ILE A 41 -10.92 -35.31 -31.76
N GLN A 42 -10.38 -34.17 -31.31
CA GLN A 42 -8.96 -34.05 -30.97
C GLN A 42 -8.77 -34.35 -29.47
N PRO A 43 -8.17 -35.48 -29.09
CA PRO A 43 -7.90 -35.76 -27.69
C PRO A 43 -6.81 -34.83 -27.15
N VAL A 44 -6.95 -34.44 -25.88
CA VAL A 44 -5.94 -33.75 -25.10
C VAL A 44 -5.20 -34.77 -24.25
N ASP A 45 -3.88 -34.70 -24.23
CA ASP A 45 -3.06 -35.53 -23.36
C ASP A 45 -3.22 -35.11 -21.90
N ILE A 46 -3.81 -35.97 -21.07
CA ILE A 46 -4.10 -35.70 -19.66
C ILE A 46 -2.83 -35.80 -18.81
N GLU A 47 -1.88 -36.66 -19.18
CA GLU A 47 -0.61 -36.77 -18.47
C GLU A 47 0.22 -35.49 -18.67
N GLU A 48 0.27 -34.97 -19.91
CA GLU A 48 0.92 -33.70 -20.22
C GLU A 48 0.22 -32.53 -19.49
N LEU A 49 -1.12 -32.48 -19.47
CA LEU A 49 -1.88 -31.47 -18.74
C LEU A 49 -1.59 -31.52 -17.23
N SER A 50 -1.53 -32.72 -16.65
CA SER A 50 -1.21 -32.91 -15.23
C SER A 50 0.23 -32.46 -14.92
N ALA A 51 1.19 -32.83 -15.77
CA ALA A 51 2.59 -32.43 -15.63
C ALA A 51 2.74 -30.88 -15.70
N ARG A 52 1.90 -30.21 -16.50
CA ARG A 52 1.87 -28.74 -16.56
C ARG A 52 1.39 -28.12 -15.24
N PHE A 53 0.39 -28.70 -14.58
CA PHE A 53 -0.04 -28.25 -13.25
C PHE A 53 1.05 -28.46 -12.20
N GLU A 54 1.68 -29.65 -12.18
CA GLU A 54 2.78 -29.97 -11.27
C GLU A 54 3.98 -29.05 -11.44
N ALA A 55 4.39 -28.75 -12.68
CA ALA A 55 5.46 -27.81 -12.99
C ALA A 55 5.17 -26.40 -12.46
N ARG A 56 3.88 -26.02 -12.43
CA ARG A 56 3.38 -24.75 -11.89
C ARG A 56 3.10 -24.78 -10.38
N GLY A 57 3.37 -25.90 -9.70
CA GLY A 57 3.25 -26.04 -8.23
C GLY A 57 1.90 -26.48 -7.72
N LEU A 58 1.01 -26.99 -8.58
CA LEU A 58 -0.26 -27.61 -8.20
C LEU A 58 -0.17 -29.12 -8.31
N GLU A 59 -0.06 -29.80 -7.17
CA GLU A 59 -0.08 -31.26 -7.10
C GLU A 59 -1.49 -31.75 -6.76
N TYR A 60 -2.02 -32.67 -7.56
CA TYR A 60 -3.31 -33.29 -7.32
C TYR A 60 -3.14 -34.71 -6.79
N PHE A 61 -3.64 -34.97 -5.60
CA PHE A 61 -3.66 -36.31 -5.02
C PHE A 61 -4.56 -37.24 -5.83
N PRO A 62 -4.34 -38.61 -5.81
CA PRO A 62 -5.08 -39.56 -6.59
C PRO A 62 -6.59 -39.44 -6.54
N ARG A 63 -7.15 -39.09 -5.36
CA ARG A 63 -8.59 -38.84 -5.17
C ARG A 63 -9.17 -37.68 -5.98
N PHE A 64 -8.33 -36.79 -6.49
CA PHE A 64 -8.73 -35.65 -7.34
C PHE A 64 -8.48 -35.92 -8.84
N ASN A 65 -7.91 -37.06 -9.21
CA ASN A 65 -7.68 -37.43 -10.60
C ASN A 65 -8.95 -38.00 -11.25
N ALA A 66 -9.96 -37.13 -11.42
CA ALA A 66 -11.28 -37.48 -11.93
C ALA A 66 -11.44 -37.28 -13.43
N ILE A 67 -10.49 -36.67 -14.12
CA ILE A 67 -10.56 -36.41 -15.58
C ILE A 67 -10.15 -37.66 -16.32
N GLU A 68 -11.09 -38.29 -17.04
CA GLU A 68 -10.83 -39.50 -17.87
C GLU A 68 -10.45 -39.13 -19.31
N ALA A 69 -11.10 -38.10 -19.88
CA ALA A 69 -10.85 -37.70 -21.27
C ALA A 69 -11.22 -36.24 -21.48
N ILE A 70 -10.47 -35.56 -22.34
CA ILE A 70 -10.79 -34.22 -22.84
C ILE A 70 -10.64 -34.22 -24.35
N TYR A 71 -11.59 -33.61 -25.05
CA TYR A 71 -11.61 -33.52 -26.50
C TYR A 71 -11.83 -32.08 -26.94
N LYS A 72 -11.12 -31.64 -27.98
CA LYS A 72 -11.27 -30.36 -28.64
C LYS A 72 -11.88 -30.49 -30.03
N PRO A 73 -12.57 -29.45 -30.55
CA PRO A 73 -13.02 -29.43 -31.93
C PRO A 73 -11.84 -29.16 -32.89
N THR A 74 -11.97 -29.61 -34.14
CA THR A 74 -10.97 -29.35 -35.18
C THR A 74 -10.94 -27.94 -35.70
N LEU A 75 -12.06 -27.20 -35.58
CA LEU A 75 -12.22 -25.82 -36.03
C LEU A 75 -12.70 -24.96 -34.84
N ILE A 76 -12.00 -23.88 -34.56
CA ILE A 76 -12.39 -22.90 -33.56
C ILE A 76 -13.21 -21.82 -34.28
N SER A 77 -14.39 -21.46 -33.74
CA SER A 77 -15.19 -20.34 -34.28
C SER A 77 -14.54 -19.00 -33.90
N ASP A 78 -14.60 -18.02 -34.82
CA ASP A 78 -13.91 -16.73 -34.70
C ASP A 78 -14.23 -15.89 -33.44
N ASP A 79 -15.29 -16.21 -32.71
CA ASP A 79 -15.75 -15.43 -31.53
C ASP A 79 -15.42 -16.06 -30.14
N SER A 80 -14.74 -17.23 -30.11
CA SER A 80 -14.41 -17.91 -28.85
C SER A 80 -12.95 -18.34 -28.82
N PHE A 81 -12.29 -18.23 -27.64
CA PHE A 81 -10.93 -18.78 -27.44
C PHE A 81 -10.86 -20.29 -27.61
N GLY A 82 -11.99 -20.96 -27.51
CA GLY A 82 -12.12 -22.39 -27.73
C GLY A 82 -13.20 -23.04 -26.88
N THR A 83 -13.47 -24.29 -27.22
CA THR A 83 -14.39 -25.15 -26.47
C THR A 83 -13.73 -26.51 -26.22
N ALA A 84 -14.18 -27.20 -25.18
CA ALA A 84 -13.77 -28.58 -24.90
C ALA A 84 -14.97 -29.37 -24.41
N LEU A 85 -14.93 -30.70 -24.72
CA LEU A 85 -15.84 -31.69 -24.15
C LEU A 85 -15.00 -32.64 -23.31
N ALA A 86 -15.34 -32.84 -22.04
CA ALA A 86 -14.59 -33.71 -21.15
C ALA A 86 -15.49 -34.77 -20.51
N ARG A 87 -14.90 -35.92 -20.23
CA ARG A 87 -15.52 -36.95 -19.41
C ARG A 87 -14.80 -37.02 -18.08
N ILE A 88 -15.57 -36.85 -17.00
CA ILE A 88 -15.10 -36.93 -15.63
C ILE A 88 -15.76 -38.13 -14.97
N LYS A 89 -14.97 -38.90 -14.24
CA LYS A 89 -15.44 -40.02 -13.43
C LYS A 89 -14.91 -39.87 -12.01
N LEU A 90 -15.79 -39.94 -11.04
CA LEU A 90 -15.45 -39.88 -9.64
C LEU A 90 -14.58 -41.08 -9.24
N PRO A 91 -13.37 -40.91 -8.72
CA PRO A 91 -12.55 -42.02 -8.24
C PRO A 91 -13.18 -42.70 -7.03
N ASP A 92 -13.10 -44.04 -6.94
CA ASP A 92 -13.62 -44.81 -5.81
C ASP A 92 -13.07 -44.31 -4.45
N GLU A 93 -11.80 -43.87 -4.44
CA GLU A 93 -11.10 -43.31 -3.26
C GLU A 93 -11.64 -41.95 -2.81
N ALA A 94 -12.39 -41.26 -3.66
CA ALA A 94 -13.00 -39.97 -3.35
C ALA A 94 -14.36 -40.09 -2.65
N VAL A 95 -15.03 -41.24 -2.73
CA VAL A 95 -16.34 -41.51 -2.15
C VAL A 95 -16.19 -41.90 -0.68
N LEU A 96 -16.73 -41.09 0.22
CA LEU A 96 -16.72 -41.39 1.66
C LEU A 96 -18.08 -41.89 2.13
N PRO A 97 -18.13 -42.80 3.15
CA PRO A 97 -19.38 -43.25 3.72
C PRO A 97 -20.20 -42.08 4.28
N GLY A 98 -21.44 -41.92 3.79
CA GLY A 98 -22.35 -40.87 4.19
C GLY A 98 -22.29 -39.61 3.33
N ASP A 99 -21.51 -39.58 2.25
CA ASP A 99 -21.54 -38.46 1.29
C ASP A 99 -22.93 -38.30 0.66
N SER A 100 -23.45 -37.08 0.68
CA SER A 100 -24.77 -36.72 0.15
C SER A 100 -24.72 -35.47 -0.74
N TYR A 101 -23.64 -35.32 -1.49
CA TYR A 101 -23.48 -34.17 -2.39
C TYR A 101 -24.41 -34.28 -3.61
N ARG A 102 -25.07 -33.19 -3.98
CA ARG A 102 -25.76 -33.11 -5.29
C ARG A 102 -24.78 -33.03 -6.45
N LEU A 103 -23.66 -32.33 -6.24
CA LEU A 103 -22.50 -32.31 -7.13
C LEU A 103 -21.25 -32.49 -6.24
N HIS A 104 -20.51 -33.58 -6.45
CA HIS A 104 -19.35 -33.91 -5.62
C HIS A 104 -18.24 -32.87 -5.82
N PRO A 105 -17.55 -32.39 -4.74
CA PRO A 105 -16.49 -31.37 -4.85
C PRO A 105 -15.38 -31.73 -5.82
N VAL A 106 -15.01 -33.01 -5.92
CA VAL A 106 -13.98 -33.51 -6.87
C VAL A 106 -14.45 -33.31 -8.33
N ILE A 107 -15.74 -33.53 -8.63
CA ILE A 107 -16.28 -33.26 -9.97
C ILE A 107 -16.24 -31.76 -10.27
N THR A 108 -16.56 -30.93 -9.29
CA THR A 108 -16.53 -29.47 -9.43
C THR A 108 -15.11 -28.97 -9.71
N ASP A 109 -14.13 -29.44 -8.93
CA ASP A 109 -12.73 -29.09 -9.11
C ASP A 109 -12.20 -29.54 -10.49
N ALA A 110 -12.47 -30.80 -10.87
CA ALA A 110 -12.10 -31.32 -12.18
C ALA A 110 -12.72 -30.48 -13.32
N SER A 111 -13.96 -30.00 -13.14
CA SER A 111 -14.64 -29.13 -14.10
C SER A 111 -13.89 -27.82 -14.35
N PHE A 112 -13.32 -27.24 -13.30
CA PHE A 112 -12.55 -25.99 -13.40
C PHE A 112 -11.20 -26.19 -14.10
N ARG A 113 -10.56 -27.35 -13.90
CA ARG A 113 -9.29 -27.71 -14.55
C ARG A 113 -9.40 -27.90 -16.07
N ILE A 114 -10.57 -28.25 -16.58
CA ILE A 114 -10.80 -28.37 -18.04
C ILE A 114 -10.53 -27.04 -18.74
N ALA A 115 -10.74 -25.92 -18.07
CA ALA A 115 -10.49 -24.59 -18.62
C ALA A 115 -9.05 -24.40 -19.11
N GLU A 116 -8.06 -24.92 -18.37
CA GLU A 116 -6.65 -24.84 -18.79
C GLU A 116 -6.34 -25.65 -20.08
N ALA A 117 -7.11 -26.70 -20.35
CA ALA A 117 -6.96 -27.43 -21.60
C ALA A 117 -7.43 -26.66 -22.83
N ILE A 118 -8.29 -25.64 -22.65
CA ILE A 118 -8.85 -24.85 -23.75
C ILE A 118 -7.88 -23.75 -24.18
N PHE A 119 -7.21 -23.11 -23.22
CA PHE A 119 -6.32 -21.99 -23.50
C PHE A 119 -4.97 -22.43 -24.07
N PRO A 120 -4.38 -21.66 -24.99
CA PRO A 120 -3.02 -21.93 -25.45
C PRO A 120 -2.01 -21.78 -24.30
N ASP A 121 -0.94 -22.58 -24.37
CA ASP A 121 0.14 -22.58 -23.36
C ASP A 121 1.15 -21.48 -23.67
N GLU A 122 0.72 -20.22 -23.61
CA GLU A 122 1.55 -19.07 -23.99
C GLU A 122 2.45 -18.56 -22.86
N ASP A 123 2.10 -18.87 -21.58
CA ASP A 123 2.80 -18.33 -20.39
C ASP A 123 3.16 -19.45 -19.40
N ALA A 124 4.37 -20.01 -19.53
CA ALA A 124 4.87 -21.03 -18.60
C ALA A 124 4.98 -20.52 -17.15
N ASP A 125 5.13 -19.21 -16.98
CA ASP A 125 5.30 -18.55 -15.67
C ASP A 125 3.99 -18.14 -14.99
N GLN A 126 2.84 -18.38 -15.62
CA GLN A 126 1.52 -18.01 -15.11
C GLN A 126 0.66 -19.26 -14.88
N ILE A 127 -0.20 -19.19 -13.87
CA ILE A 127 -1.26 -20.18 -13.64
C ILE A 127 -2.60 -19.45 -13.49
N HIS A 128 -3.67 -20.09 -13.99
CA HIS A 128 -5.01 -19.52 -13.91
C HIS A 128 -5.80 -20.21 -12.80
N LEU A 129 -6.14 -19.45 -11.76
CA LEU A 129 -6.90 -19.95 -10.63
C LEU A 129 -8.35 -19.45 -10.65
N PRO A 130 -9.33 -20.26 -10.22
CA PRO A 130 -10.70 -19.85 -10.03
C PRO A 130 -10.79 -18.70 -9.03
N PHE A 131 -11.31 -17.56 -9.46
CA PHE A 131 -11.44 -16.34 -8.63
C PHE A 131 -12.88 -16.01 -8.29
N GLY A 132 -13.80 -16.29 -9.20
CA GLY A 132 -15.21 -16.01 -9.01
C GLY A 132 -16.11 -16.92 -9.83
N ILE A 133 -17.29 -17.19 -9.32
CA ILE A 133 -18.33 -17.97 -9.99
C ILE A 133 -19.63 -17.16 -9.96
N SER A 134 -20.28 -17.04 -11.10
CA SER A 134 -21.62 -16.47 -11.17
C SER A 134 -22.57 -17.38 -11.94
N GLY A 135 -23.84 -17.36 -11.57
CA GLY A 135 -24.86 -18.18 -12.22
C GLY A 135 -24.65 -19.70 -12.08
N PHE A 136 -24.17 -20.17 -10.91
CA PHE A 136 -24.10 -21.60 -10.63
C PHE A 136 -25.50 -22.14 -10.32
N SER A 137 -25.92 -23.18 -11.06
CA SER A 137 -27.15 -23.93 -10.77
C SER A 137 -26.88 -25.44 -10.81
N CYS A 138 -27.53 -26.18 -9.93
CA CYS A 138 -27.51 -27.64 -9.92
C CYS A 138 -28.94 -28.16 -9.89
N ASP A 139 -29.41 -28.65 -11.05
CA ASP A 139 -30.81 -29.05 -11.26
C ASP A 139 -31.05 -30.46 -10.70
N HIS A 140 -30.10 -31.39 -10.91
CA HIS A 140 -30.18 -32.79 -10.50
C HIS A 140 -28.89 -33.23 -9.77
N ALA A 141 -28.97 -34.32 -9.00
CA ALA A 141 -27.78 -34.93 -8.41
C ALA A 141 -26.94 -35.55 -9.51
N ALA A 142 -25.63 -35.33 -9.46
CA ALA A 142 -24.68 -35.90 -10.40
C ALA A 142 -24.51 -37.40 -10.14
N SER A 143 -24.36 -38.17 -11.22
CA SER A 143 -23.88 -39.55 -11.18
C SER A 143 -22.34 -39.59 -10.99
N GLU A 144 -21.77 -40.78 -10.81
CA GLU A 144 -20.31 -40.93 -10.70
C GLU A 144 -19.58 -40.50 -11.97
N THR A 145 -20.25 -40.55 -13.12
CA THR A 145 -19.70 -40.13 -14.42
C THR A 145 -20.49 -38.93 -14.95
N VAL A 146 -19.77 -37.88 -15.35
CA VAL A 146 -20.33 -36.64 -15.85
C VAL A 146 -19.60 -36.20 -17.11
N TRP A 147 -20.36 -35.73 -18.11
CA TRP A 147 -19.83 -35.04 -19.27
C TRP A 147 -19.88 -33.51 -19.08
N ILE A 148 -18.81 -32.80 -19.46
CA ILE A 148 -18.70 -31.37 -19.30
C ILE A 148 -18.39 -30.72 -20.63
N LYS A 149 -19.24 -29.77 -21.03
CA LYS A 149 -18.99 -28.87 -22.16
C LYS A 149 -18.52 -27.53 -21.62
N ALA A 150 -17.29 -27.20 -21.91
CA ALA A 150 -16.67 -25.95 -21.48
C ALA A 150 -16.51 -25.01 -22.69
N THR A 151 -16.86 -23.72 -22.52
CA THR A 151 -16.68 -22.67 -23.54
C THR A 151 -15.92 -21.51 -22.93
N ALA A 152 -14.76 -21.19 -23.48
CA ALA A 152 -13.88 -20.14 -22.97
C ALA A 152 -13.99 -18.86 -23.81
N ARG A 153 -13.92 -17.71 -23.16
CA ARG A 153 -13.86 -16.40 -23.75
C ARG A 153 -12.81 -15.55 -23.04
N GLN A 154 -12.18 -14.64 -23.74
CA GLN A 154 -11.37 -13.60 -23.11
C GLN A 154 -12.21 -12.35 -22.93
N GLN A 155 -12.24 -11.83 -21.73
CA GLN A 155 -12.92 -10.58 -21.42
C GLN A 155 -11.88 -9.63 -20.78
N ALA A 156 -11.38 -8.70 -21.57
CA ALA A 156 -10.26 -7.84 -21.20
C ALA A 156 -9.01 -8.66 -20.79
N GLN A 157 -8.62 -8.62 -19.52
CA GLN A 157 -7.47 -9.35 -18.99
C GLN A 157 -7.86 -10.60 -18.19
N THR A 158 -9.13 -10.93 -18.10
CA THR A 158 -9.61 -12.13 -17.40
C THR A 158 -10.07 -13.19 -18.40
N ARG A 159 -9.86 -14.45 -18.06
CA ARG A 159 -10.39 -15.61 -18.78
C ARG A 159 -11.70 -16.01 -18.15
N VAL A 160 -12.74 -16.12 -18.96
CA VAL A 160 -14.07 -16.49 -18.52
C VAL A 160 -14.48 -17.79 -19.18
N VAL A 161 -14.98 -18.73 -18.39
CA VAL A 161 -15.42 -20.03 -18.87
C VAL A 161 -16.83 -20.30 -18.44
N ASN A 162 -17.67 -20.70 -19.39
CA ASN A 162 -19.01 -21.25 -19.15
C ASN A 162 -18.91 -22.78 -19.10
N LEU A 163 -19.53 -23.41 -18.12
CA LEU A 163 -19.56 -24.86 -17.96
C LEU A 163 -20.99 -25.37 -17.95
N GLU A 164 -21.24 -26.40 -18.74
CA GLU A 164 -22.50 -27.16 -18.73
C GLU A 164 -22.16 -28.64 -18.42
N LEU A 165 -22.78 -29.18 -17.38
CA LEU A 165 -22.54 -30.53 -16.91
C LEU A 165 -23.75 -31.40 -17.27
N PHE A 166 -23.48 -32.59 -17.84
CA PHE A 166 -24.49 -33.53 -18.31
C PHE A 166 -24.22 -34.94 -17.76
N ASP A 167 -25.29 -35.68 -17.53
CA ASP A 167 -25.15 -37.13 -17.23
C ASP A 167 -24.82 -37.96 -18.48
N GLU A 168 -24.65 -39.25 -18.31
CA GLU A 168 -24.35 -40.16 -19.42
C GLU A 168 -25.51 -40.26 -20.46
N THR A 169 -26.72 -39.85 -20.10
CA THR A 169 -27.86 -39.78 -21.04
C THR A 169 -27.93 -38.48 -21.81
N GLY A 170 -27.03 -37.52 -21.48
CA GLY A 170 -26.98 -36.16 -22.02
C GLY A 170 -27.95 -35.20 -21.39
N GLU A 171 -28.61 -35.55 -20.27
CA GLU A 171 -29.47 -34.62 -19.52
C GLU A 171 -28.61 -33.67 -18.68
N ARG A 172 -28.92 -32.39 -18.69
CA ARG A 172 -28.14 -31.36 -17.98
C ARG A 172 -28.34 -31.49 -16.47
N ILE A 173 -27.24 -31.60 -15.74
CA ILE A 173 -27.17 -31.71 -14.29
C ILE A 173 -26.96 -30.35 -13.63
N ALA A 174 -26.01 -29.58 -14.18
CA ALA A 174 -25.58 -28.32 -13.59
C ALA A 174 -25.05 -27.34 -14.65
N THR A 175 -25.02 -26.05 -14.31
CA THR A 175 -24.39 -25.00 -15.12
C THR A 175 -23.58 -24.06 -14.27
N VAL A 176 -22.50 -23.52 -14.85
CA VAL A 176 -21.78 -22.35 -14.38
C VAL A 176 -21.83 -21.33 -15.52
N GLU A 177 -22.61 -20.28 -15.38
CA GLU A 177 -22.77 -19.26 -16.43
C GLU A 177 -21.46 -18.48 -16.65
N GLN A 178 -20.70 -18.28 -15.56
CA GLN A 178 -19.41 -17.59 -15.64
C GLN A 178 -18.48 -18.07 -14.52
N LEU A 179 -17.43 -18.78 -14.89
CA LEU A 179 -16.25 -19.03 -14.08
C LEU A 179 -15.18 -18.03 -14.49
N THR A 180 -14.80 -17.14 -13.60
CA THR A 180 -13.73 -16.17 -13.83
C THR A 180 -12.41 -16.76 -13.35
N LEU A 181 -11.42 -16.84 -14.25
CA LEU A 181 -10.07 -17.29 -13.97
C LEU A 181 -9.14 -16.08 -13.95
N ARG A 182 -8.30 -16.00 -12.91
CA ARG A 182 -7.28 -14.97 -12.76
C ARG A 182 -5.90 -15.58 -12.95
N SER A 183 -5.08 -14.90 -13.75
CA SER A 183 -3.66 -15.26 -13.92
C SER A 183 -2.88 -14.89 -12.66
N VAL A 184 -2.08 -15.82 -12.17
CA VAL A 184 -1.22 -15.65 -10.98
C VAL A 184 0.18 -16.13 -11.35
N PRO A 185 1.24 -15.36 -11.04
CA PRO A 185 2.61 -15.82 -11.27
C PRO A 185 2.91 -17.11 -10.48
N VAL A 186 3.46 -18.11 -11.13
CA VAL A 186 3.80 -19.42 -10.53
C VAL A 186 4.71 -19.26 -9.32
N LEU A 187 5.65 -18.31 -9.35
CA LEU A 187 6.53 -18.02 -8.22
C LEU A 187 5.75 -17.52 -7.00
N SER A 188 4.71 -16.71 -7.21
CA SER A 188 3.85 -16.22 -6.12
C SER A 188 3.04 -17.36 -5.50
N LEU A 189 2.51 -18.25 -6.34
CA LEU A 189 1.80 -19.44 -5.85
C LEU A 189 2.74 -20.38 -5.08
N LYS A 190 3.91 -20.70 -5.63
CA LYS A 190 4.91 -21.56 -4.96
C LYS A 190 5.36 -20.97 -3.61
N ARG A 191 5.54 -19.66 -3.52
CA ARG A 191 5.83 -18.98 -2.25
C ARG A 191 4.66 -19.08 -1.26
N ALA A 192 3.43 -18.92 -1.72
CA ALA A 192 2.24 -19.07 -0.87
C ALA A 192 2.03 -20.51 -0.38
N MET A 193 2.39 -21.52 -1.16
CA MET A 193 2.20 -22.94 -0.83
C MET A 193 3.39 -23.56 -0.08
N SER A 194 4.61 -23.01 -0.20
CA SER A 194 5.82 -23.58 0.40
C SER A 194 6.01 -23.28 1.89
N LYS A 195 5.17 -22.44 2.48
CA LYS A 195 5.13 -22.20 3.93
C LYS A 195 3.72 -22.45 4.46
N PRO A 196 3.56 -23.23 5.56
CA PRO A 196 2.38 -23.07 6.38
C PRO A 196 2.31 -21.57 6.77
N PHE A 197 1.15 -20.98 6.64
CA PHE A 197 0.91 -19.58 7.03
C PHE A 197 1.10 -19.48 8.56
N GLU A 198 2.35 -19.40 9.01
CA GLU A 198 2.64 -18.92 10.35
C GLU A 198 2.61 -17.39 10.23
N THR A 199 1.61 -16.79 10.83
CA THR A 199 1.36 -15.34 10.84
C THR A 199 2.62 -14.57 11.27
N SER A 200 3.44 -15.15 12.14
CA SER A 200 4.68 -14.58 12.64
C SER A 200 5.73 -14.29 11.55
N ASP A 201 5.90 -15.18 10.58
CA ASP A 201 6.93 -15.02 9.54
C ASP A 201 6.61 -13.89 8.55
N VAL A 202 5.33 -13.74 8.18
CA VAL A 202 4.89 -12.66 7.27
C VAL A 202 4.92 -11.30 7.97
N LEU A 203 4.55 -11.26 9.25
CA LEU A 203 4.60 -10.03 10.05
C LEU A 203 6.05 -9.50 10.11
N SER A 204 7.03 -10.37 10.37
CA SER A 204 8.44 -9.97 10.41
C SER A 204 9.00 -9.59 9.04
N ASP A 205 8.50 -10.23 7.95
CA ASP A 205 9.01 -9.97 6.60
C ASP A 205 8.56 -8.63 6.02
N TRP A 206 7.37 -8.15 6.35
CA TRP A 206 6.79 -6.92 5.80
C TRP A 206 6.92 -5.71 6.71
N LEU A 207 7.41 -5.89 7.95
CA LEU A 207 7.56 -4.80 8.90
C LEU A 207 8.92 -4.13 8.74
N TYR A 208 8.91 -2.80 8.63
CA TYR A 208 10.07 -1.94 8.52
C TYR A 208 9.91 -0.71 9.40
N HIS A 209 11.01 -0.03 9.67
CA HIS A 209 11.01 1.29 10.30
C HIS A 209 12.16 2.14 9.77
N LEU A 210 12.03 3.44 9.91
CA LEU A 210 13.09 4.38 9.58
C LEU A 210 14.09 4.41 10.74
N VAL A 211 15.39 4.21 10.42
CA VAL A 211 16.49 4.33 11.38
C VAL A 211 17.50 5.37 10.91
N TRP A 212 18.22 5.95 11.85
CA TRP A 212 19.26 6.94 11.60
C TRP A 212 20.62 6.38 11.97
N GLU A 213 21.48 6.24 10.97
CA GLU A 213 22.82 5.68 11.14
C GLU A 213 23.86 6.80 11.15
N LYS A 214 24.83 6.75 12.07
CA LYS A 214 25.96 7.66 12.03
C LYS A 214 26.79 7.41 10.78
N SER A 215 27.14 8.48 10.08
CA SER A 215 27.91 8.42 8.85
C SER A 215 28.78 9.65 8.71
N ASP A 216 30.07 9.44 8.63
CA ASP A 216 30.99 10.54 8.40
C ASP A 216 30.81 11.12 6.99
N LEU A 217 31.12 12.41 6.84
CA LEU A 217 31.21 13.01 5.53
C LEU A 217 32.38 12.39 4.76
N PRO A 218 32.23 12.11 3.46
CA PRO A 218 33.36 11.70 2.63
C PRO A 218 34.52 12.68 2.77
N SER A 219 35.72 12.19 3.06
CA SER A 219 36.92 13.02 3.30
C SER A 219 37.43 13.73 2.05
N ASP A 220 37.02 13.29 0.89
CA ASP A 220 37.45 13.84 -0.40
C ASP A 220 36.60 15.09 -0.76
N LEU A 221 36.85 16.19 -0.05
CA LEU A 221 36.47 17.51 -0.51
C LEU A 221 37.18 17.78 -1.86
N VAL A 222 36.62 17.32 -2.94
CA VAL A 222 36.95 17.84 -4.25
C VAL A 222 36.82 19.36 -4.15
N ASN A 223 37.86 20.11 -4.58
CA ASN A 223 37.80 21.57 -4.71
C ASN A 223 36.57 21.94 -5.57
N SER A 224 35.40 22.02 -4.95
CA SER A 224 34.18 22.33 -5.64
C SER A 224 34.29 23.75 -6.18
N MET A 225 34.01 23.90 -7.48
CA MET A 225 33.94 25.23 -8.09
C MET A 225 33.02 26.12 -7.25
N LYS A 226 33.39 27.39 -7.14
CA LYS A 226 32.55 28.40 -6.46
C LYS A 226 31.17 28.41 -7.09
N GLY A 227 30.14 28.27 -6.25
CA GLY A 227 28.75 28.19 -6.67
C GLY A 227 27.98 29.49 -6.51
N SER A 228 26.83 29.54 -7.13
CA SER A 228 25.83 30.58 -6.92
C SER A 228 24.59 29.96 -6.23
N TRP A 229 24.12 30.58 -5.17
CA TRP A 229 23.05 30.05 -4.34
C TRP A 229 21.92 31.05 -4.17
N LEU A 230 20.69 30.53 -4.11
CA LEU A 230 19.52 31.28 -3.67
C LEU A 230 19.09 30.74 -2.30
N PHE A 231 19.09 31.60 -1.29
CA PHE A 231 18.60 31.29 0.05
C PHE A 231 17.20 31.85 0.22
N LEU A 232 16.26 30.98 0.52
CA LEU A 232 14.90 31.33 0.90
C LEU A 232 14.90 31.47 2.41
N ALA A 233 15.01 32.74 2.85
CA ALA A 233 15.43 33.08 4.20
C ALA A 233 14.39 32.72 5.26
N ASP A 234 14.88 32.14 6.36
CA ASP A 234 14.14 31.92 7.59
C ASP A 234 14.01 33.23 8.42
N GLU A 235 13.02 33.25 9.31
CA GLU A 235 12.82 34.33 10.31
C GLU A 235 13.72 34.10 11.55
N GLY A 236 14.26 32.88 11.75
CA GLY A 236 15.01 32.47 12.93
C GLY A 236 16.48 32.85 12.96
N GLY A 237 17.05 33.43 11.87
CA GLY A 237 18.42 33.96 11.85
C GLY A 237 19.48 33.02 11.29
N VAL A 238 19.13 31.77 10.95
CA VAL A 238 20.08 30.83 10.33
C VAL A 238 20.62 31.37 9.01
N THR A 239 19.78 32.01 8.20
CA THR A 239 20.21 32.69 6.97
C THR A 239 21.26 33.75 7.24
N ASP A 240 21.03 34.60 8.25
CA ASP A 240 21.94 35.73 8.58
C ASP A 240 23.30 35.21 9.07
N ALA A 241 23.33 34.10 9.78
CA ALA A 241 24.56 33.43 10.20
C ALA A 241 25.28 32.68 9.06
N LEU A 242 24.53 32.04 8.16
CA LEU A 242 25.08 31.20 7.09
C LEU A 242 25.67 32.03 5.92
N VAL A 243 25.04 33.15 5.55
CA VAL A 243 25.44 33.99 4.42
C VAL A 243 26.89 34.47 4.51
N PRO A 244 27.38 35.04 5.63
CA PRO A 244 28.76 35.49 5.73
C PRO A 244 29.77 34.34 5.64
N LEU A 245 29.44 33.17 6.20
CA LEU A 245 30.32 31.99 6.14
C LEU A 245 30.45 31.46 4.70
N MET A 246 29.38 31.37 3.96
CA MET A 246 29.38 30.96 2.56
C MET A 246 30.13 31.97 1.67
N LYS A 247 29.90 33.28 1.88
CA LYS A 247 30.64 34.33 1.16
C LYS A 247 32.12 34.29 1.46
N ALA A 248 32.54 34.02 2.70
CA ALA A 248 33.94 33.84 3.06
C ALA A 248 34.60 32.66 2.34
N LYS A 249 33.84 31.62 2.04
CA LYS A 249 34.28 30.48 1.21
C LYS A 249 34.24 30.79 -0.30
N GLY A 250 33.83 32.01 -0.69
CA GLY A 250 33.83 32.51 -2.07
C GLY A 250 32.58 32.20 -2.87
N GLU A 251 31.48 31.79 -2.23
CA GLU A 251 30.20 31.54 -2.85
C GLU A 251 29.44 32.86 -3.15
N LYS A 252 28.66 32.88 -4.26
CA LYS A 252 27.73 33.98 -4.57
C LYS A 252 26.39 33.66 -3.91
N ILE A 253 25.93 34.48 -2.99
CA ILE A 253 24.68 34.25 -2.27
C ILE A 253 23.68 35.34 -2.58
N ASN A 254 22.50 34.92 -3.03
CA ASN A 254 21.30 35.73 -3.20
C ASN A 254 20.28 35.30 -2.13
N VAL A 255 19.53 36.26 -1.60
CA VAL A 255 18.58 36.00 -0.51
C VAL A 255 17.20 36.51 -0.91
N ALA A 256 16.19 35.67 -0.79
CA ALA A 256 14.78 36.04 -0.97
C ALA A 256 14.01 35.78 0.34
N LYS A 257 13.14 36.72 0.71
CA LYS A 257 12.32 36.66 1.92
C LYS A 257 10.83 36.38 1.64
N SER A 258 10.49 36.13 0.36
CA SER A 258 9.14 35.75 -0.06
C SER A 258 9.20 34.95 -1.35
N ALA A 259 8.15 34.20 -1.66
CA ALA A 259 8.03 33.46 -2.92
C ALA A 259 8.08 34.40 -4.13
N ASP A 260 7.40 35.56 -4.06
CA ASP A 260 7.42 36.56 -5.13
C ASP A 260 8.84 37.06 -5.43
N ALA A 261 9.61 37.40 -4.35
CA ALA A 261 10.99 37.84 -4.50
C ALA A 261 11.89 36.73 -5.09
N ALA A 262 11.69 35.48 -4.68
CA ALA A 262 12.40 34.34 -5.21
C ALA A 262 12.07 34.10 -6.70
N CYS A 263 10.79 34.11 -7.07
CA CYS A 263 10.34 33.94 -8.46
C CYS A 263 10.81 35.08 -9.37
N ALA A 264 10.80 36.32 -8.86
CA ALA A 264 11.35 37.47 -9.59
C ALA A 264 12.86 37.31 -9.84
N PHE A 265 13.63 36.92 -8.82
CA PHE A 265 15.06 36.63 -8.95
C PHE A 265 15.30 35.49 -9.97
N LEU A 266 14.55 34.38 -9.87
CA LEU A 266 14.70 33.23 -10.78
C LEU A 266 14.43 33.60 -12.25
N SER A 267 13.60 34.62 -12.49
CA SER A 267 13.29 35.13 -13.83
C SER A 267 14.34 36.12 -14.36
N SER A 268 15.35 36.50 -13.57
CA SER A 268 16.40 37.44 -13.95
C SER A 268 17.63 36.74 -14.55
N GLU A 269 18.47 37.49 -15.24
CA GLU A 269 19.77 37.01 -15.75
C GLU A 269 20.72 36.55 -14.62
N ASP A 270 20.58 37.09 -13.42
CA ASP A 270 21.39 36.76 -12.24
C ASP A 270 21.15 35.33 -11.72
N ALA A 271 20.04 34.70 -12.10
CA ALA A 271 19.73 33.31 -11.77
C ALA A 271 20.46 32.28 -12.65
N GLN A 272 21.13 32.74 -13.72
CA GLN A 272 21.91 31.81 -14.56
C GLN A 272 23.08 31.22 -13.79
N GLY A 273 23.25 29.89 -13.90
CA GLY A 273 24.34 29.17 -13.24
C GLY A 273 24.15 29.00 -11.72
N LEU A 274 22.91 29.04 -11.24
CA LEU A 274 22.63 28.64 -9.86
C LEU A 274 23.11 27.19 -9.63
N THR A 275 23.76 26.97 -8.49
CA THR A 275 24.20 25.66 -8.00
C THR A 275 23.12 25.01 -7.15
N GLY A 276 22.46 25.80 -6.28
CA GLY A 276 21.44 25.29 -5.39
C GLY A 276 20.51 26.37 -4.85
N ILE A 277 19.35 25.91 -4.39
CA ILE A 277 18.31 26.70 -3.75
C ILE A 277 18.08 26.10 -2.36
N LEU A 278 18.35 26.88 -1.30
CA LEU A 278 18.14 26.46 0.08
C LEU A 278 16.81 26.97 0.59
N HIS A 279 15.91 26.06 0.96
CA HIS A 279 14.61 26.37 1.56
C HIS A 279 14.76 26.44 3.10
N LEU A 280 15.37 27.52 3.60
CA LEU A 280 15.58 27.73 5.03
C LEU A 280 14.28 28.12 5.74
N TRP A 281 13.35 28.81 5.07
CA TRP A 281 12.02 29.11 5.60
C TRP A 281 11.16 27.88 5.94
N ALA A 282 11.62 26.66 5.58
CA ALA A 282 10.99 25.44 6.07
C ALA A 282 11.01 25.37 7.61
N MET A 283 12.02 25.97 8.24
CA MET A 283 12.13 26.05 9.70
C MET A 283 11.10 26.99 10.36
N ASP A 284 10.44 27.86 9.58
CA ASP A 284 9.39 28.78 10.06
C ASP A 284 8.00 28.15 10.09
N ALA A 285 7.88 26.86 9.71
CA ALA A 285 6.61 26.13 9.78
C ALA A 285 6.20 25.91 11.23
N VAL A 286 5.10 26.53 11.63
CA VAL A 286 4.53 26.53 13.00
C VAL A 286 3.01 26.33 12.94
N GLU A 287 2.39 26.08 14.11
CA GLU A 287 0.95 25.81 14.22
C GLU A 287 0.08 26.94 13.63
N GLU A 288 0.46 28.19 13.84
CA GLU A 288 -0.29 29.37 13.38
C GLU A 288 -0.26 29.54 11.85
N LYS A 289 0.79 28.99 11.20
CA LYS A 289 1.01 29.04 9.75
C LYS A 289 1.49 27.69 9.20
N PRO A 290 0.71 26.64 9.34
CA PRO A 290 1.20 25.26 9.20
C PRO A 290 1.73 24.91 7.79
N ASN A 291 1.22 25.56 6.75
CA ASN A 291 1.51 25.20 5.36
C ASN A 291 2.12 26.38 4.56
N ALA A 292 2.29 27.57 5.16
CA ALA A 292 2.70 28.76 4.41
C ALA A 292 4.05 28.60 3.72
N SER A 293 5.05 28.12 4.46
CA SER A 293 6.40 27.88 3.95
C SER A 293 6.43 26.76 2.90
N LEU A 294 5.59 25.73 3.06
CA LEU A 294 5.49 24.62 2.10
C LEU A 294 4.89 25.09 0.77
N PHE A 295 3.84 25.94 0.81
CA PHE A 295 3.24 26.50 -0.40
C PHE A 295 4.21 27.44 -1.12
N ALA A 296 4.92 28.28 -0.36
CA ALA A 296 5.98 29.13 -0.92
C ALA A 296 7.09 28.29 -1.59
N SER A 297 7.47 27.17 -0.97
CA SER A 297 8.45 26.23 -1.55
C SER A 297 7.93 25.56 -2.84
N LEU A 298 6.67 25.17 -2.88
CA LEU A 298 6.03 24.63 -4.07
C LEU A 298 6.06 25.63 -5.23
N GLU A 299 5.72 26.90 -4.97
CA GLU A 299 5.75 27.96 -5.99
C GLU A 299 7.14 28.16 -6.56
N VAL A 300 8.17 28.17 -5.72
CA VAL A 300 9.57 28.32 -6.14
C VAL A 300 10.04 27.13 -6.97
N VAL A 301 9.74 25.89 -6.53
CA VAL A 301 10.08 24.67 -7.28
C VAL A 301 9.40 24.67 -8.66
N GLN A 302 8.13 25.03 -8.72
CA GLN A 302 7.38 25.12 -9.98
C GLN A 302 7.92 26.22 -10.91
N ALA A 303 8.20 27.41 -10.36
CA ALA A 303 8.74 28.51 -11.15
C ALA A 303 10.10 28.16 -11.73
N PHE A 304 11.00 27.61 -10.93
CA PHE A 304 12.35 27.24 -11.34
C PHE A 304 12.35 26.14 -12.40
N ASN A 305 11.54 25.11 -12.23
CA ASN A 305 11.44 24.03 -13.22
C ASN A 305 10.84 24.51 -14.55
N LYS A 306 9.84 25.39 -14.53
CA LYS A 306 9.29 26.02 -15.76
C LYS A 306 10.33 26.78 -16.56
N LEU A 307 11.33 27.34 -15.90
CA LEU A 307 12.43 28.07 -16.54
C LEU A 307 13.55 27.14 -17.05
N GLY A 308 13.41 25.81 -16.87
CA GLY A 308 14.43 24.84 -17.25
C GLY A 308 15.67 24.87 -16.35
N GLY A 309 15.51 25.32 -15.13
CA GLY A 309 16.59 25.40 -14.15
C GLY A 309 17.11 23.99 -13.75
N THR A 310 18.42 23.92 -13.49
CA THR A 310 19.13 22.67 -13.16
C THR A 310 19.72 22.66 -11.75
N ALA A 311 19.58 23.76 -10.98
CA ALA A 311 20.05 23.82 -9.60
C ALA A 311 19.20 22.90 -8.70
N LYS A 312 19.86 22.34 -7.68
CA LYS A 312 19.21 21.45 -6.73
C LYS A 312 18.52 22.21 -5.61
N HIS A 313 17.35 21.70 -5.20
CA HIS A 313 16.59 22.18 -4.04
C HIS A 313 17.01 21.43 -2.78
N TRP A 314 17.36 22.17 -1.73
CA TRP A 314 17.68 21.64 -0.41
C TRP A 314 16.65 22.13 0.59
N PHE A 315 15.95 21.21 1.26
CA PHE A 315 14.99 21.56 2.32
C PHE A 315 15.67 21.44 3.66
N VAL A 316 15.82 22.56 4.37
CA VAL A 316 16.47 22.59 5.68
C VAL A 316 15.43 22.75 6.75
N THR A 317 15.33 21.77 7.63
CA THR A 317 14.43 21.76 8.79
C THR A 317 15.27 21.75 10.08
N LYS A 318 14.60 21.91 11.21
CA LYS A 318 15.22 21.94 12.54
C LYS A 318 14.38 21.07 13.47
N GLY A 319 14.89 19.88 13.82
CA GLY A 319 14.17 18.94 14.68
C GLY A 319 12.86 18.42 14.06
N ALA A 320 12.78 18.27 12.74
CA ALA A 320 11.61 17.70 12.06
C ALA A 320 11.54 16.17 12.16
N GLN A 321 12.67 15.54 12.50
CA GLN A 321 12.82 14.07 12.55
C GLN A 321 13.27 13.63 13.96
N ALA A 322 12.76 12.49 14.41
CA ALA A 322 13.26 11.80 15.60
C ALA A 322 14.47 10.96 15.19
N VAL A 323 15.66 11.49 15.39
CA VAL A 323 16.94 10.84 15.05
C VAL A 323 17.47 10.06 16.23
N THR A 324 17.27 10.60 17.43
CA THR A 324 17.58 9.95 18.71
C THR A 324 16.31 9.84 19.56
N GLU A 325 16.33 8.98 20.57
CA GLU A 325 15.17 8.78 21.47
C GLU A 325 14.75 10.06 22.22
N ASP A 326 15.73 10.95 22.47
CA ASP A 326 15.52 12.20 23.24
C ASP A 326 15.16 13.42 22.38
N ASP A 327 15.09 13.27 21.06
CA ASP A 327 14.85 14.40 20.16
C ASP A 327 13.44 14.99 20.33
N ALA A 328 13.36 16.30 20.55
CA ALA A 328 12.09 17.01 20.47
C ALA A 328 11.68 17.24 19.01
N VAL A 329 10.56 16.66 18.58
CA VAL A 329 10.08 16.82 17.20
C VAL A 329 9.29 18.11 17.03
N LEU A 330 9.80 19.03 16.18
CA LEU A 330 9.12 20.24 15.74
C LEU A 330 8.19 19.91 14.56
N LEU A 331 7.06 19.36 14.90
CA LEU A 331 6.10 18.64 14.07
C LEU A 331 5.79 19.27 12.70
N TRP A 332 5.54 20.60 12.66
CA TRP A 332 5.04 21.26 11.46
C TRP A 332 6.01 21.25 10.28
N GLN A 333 7.29 21.05 10.56
CA GLN A 333 8.35 20.96 9.55
C GLN A 333 8.43 19.58 8.89
N SER A 334 7.86 18.54 9.52
CA SER A 334 7.91 17.14 8.98
C SER A 334 7.31 17.00 7.58
N GLN A 335 6.37 17.88 7.21
CA GLN A 335 5.73 17.90 5.90
C GLN A 335 6.72 18.05 4.73
N PHE A 336 7.83 18.79 4.96
CA PHE A 336 8.86 19.00 3.94
C PHE A 336 9.58 17.71 3.55
N TRP A 337 9.62 16.73 4.43
CA TRP A 337 10.24 15.42 4.17
C TRP A 337 9.40 14.60 3.20
N GLY A 338 8.09 14.51 3.39
CA GLY A 338 7.20 13.87 2.44
C GLY A 338 7.18 14.59 1.08
N PHE A 339 7.22 15.92 1.10
CA PHE A 339 7.33 16.73 -0.11
C PHE A 339 8.65 16.49 -0.86
N GLY A 340 9.79 16.50 -0.15
CA GLY A 340 11.12 16.25 -0.73
C GLY A 340 11.26 14.85 -1.32
N ARG A 341 10.72 13.82 -0.64
CA ARG A 341 10.68 12.44 -1.15
C ARG A 341 9.86 12.31 -2.43
N THR A 342 8.75 13.05 -2.55
CA THR A 342 7.99 13.08 -3.80
C THR A 342 8.74 13.84 -4.90
N LEU A 343 9.43 14.93 -4.56
CA LEU A 343 10.29 15.64 -5.51
C LEU A 343 11.39 14.72 -6.06
N GLN A 344 11.99 13.87 -5.21
CA GLN A 344 12.98 12.87 -5.63
C GLN A 344 12.43 11.90 -6.68
N VAL A 345 11.17 11.51 -6.56
CA VAL A 345 10.54 10.57 -7.51
C VAL A 345 10.11 11.25 -8.81
N GLU A 346 9.55 12.46 -8.71
CA GLU A 346 9.02 13.18 -9.88
C GLU A 346 10.09 13.93 -10.67
N LEU A 347 11.08 14.49 -9.98
CA LEU A 347 12.15 15.32 -10.53
C LEU A 347 13.48 14.99 -9.84
N PRO A 348 14.04 13.80 -10.03
CA PRO A 348 15.20 13.31 -9.27
C PRO A 348 16.42 14.23 -9.38
N GLU A 349 16.62 14.87 -10.54
CA GLU A 349 17.74 15.80 -10.75
C GLU A 349 17.57 17.12 -9.98
N ALA A 350 16.34 17.47 -9.57
CA ALA A 350 16.06 18.71 -8.88
C ALA A 350 16.24 18.62 -7.36
N LEU A 351 16.26 17.41 -6.76
CA LEU A 351 16.47 17.28 -5.33
C LEU A 351 17.96 17.30 -5.00
N GLY A 352 18.37 18.18 -4.09
CA GLY A 352 19.66 18.13 -3.39
C GLY A 352 19.57 17.22 -2.16
N GLY A 353 18.57 17.46 -1.32
CA GLY A 353 18.30 16.66 -0.15
C GLY A 353 17.39 17.36 0.87
N CYS A 354 17.01 16.60 1.89
CA CYS A 354 16.39 17.08 3.11
C CYS A 354 17.42 17.01 4.23
N ILE A 355 17.62 18.11 4.94
CA ILE A 355 18.60 18.22 6.03
C ILE A 355 17.87 18.67 7.29
N ASP A 356 18.04 17.93 8.39
CA ASP A 356 17.44 18.27 9.68
C ASP A 356 18.49 18.70 10.69
N LEU A 357 18.47 19.97 11.06
CA LEU A 357 19.36 20.52 12.07
C LEU A 357 18.95 20.07 13.48
N ASN A 358 19.87 20.16 14.42
CA ASN A 358 19.60 19.86 15.83
C ASN A 358 18.41 20.70 16.33
N PRO A 359 17.40 20.13 17.02
CA PRO A 359 16.25 20.88 17.57
C PRO A 359 16.67 21.99 18.53
N THR A 360 17.81 21.85 19.21
CA THR A 360 18.40 22.89 20.09
C THR A 360 19.45 23.75 19.40
N PHE A 361 19.41 23.79 18.07
CA PHE A 361 20.33 24.62 17.28
C PHE A 361 20.28 26.08 17.74
N ASP A 362 21.42 26.63 18.16
CA ASP A 362 21.61 27.97 18.69
C ASP A 362 22.66 28.77 17.88
N GLU A 363 22.74 28.56 16.58
CA GLU A 363 23.67 29.21 15.63
C GLU A 363 25.16 28.86 15.89
N LYS A 364 25.44 27.70 16.47
CA LYS A 364 26.80 27.24 16.66
C LYS A 364 27.53 27.09 15.33
N LEU A 365 28.75 27.59 15.26
CA LEU A 365 29.59 27.54 14.06
C LEU A 365 29.77 26.11 13.54
N ILE A 366 29.81 25.11 14.41
CA ILE A 366 30.01 23.73 14.02
C ILE A 366 28.86 23.17 13.18
N ASP A 367 27.61 23.47 13.58
CA ASP A 367 26.42 22.99 12.86
C ASP A 367 26.29 23.68 11.49
N LEU A 368 26.65 24.97 11.41
CA LEU A 368 26.68 25.70 10.14
C LEU A 368 27.78 25.19 9.19
N ASP A 369 28.98 24.85 9.70
CA ASP A 369 30.03 24.25 8.88
C ASP A 369 29.64 22.86 8.37
N MET A 370 28.94 22.05 9.18
CA MET A 370 28.41 20.75 8.75
C MET A 370 27.37 20.93 7.64
N LEU A 371 26.44 21.88 7.78
CA LEU A 371 25.44 22.18 6.75
C LEU A 371 26.11 22.65 5.45
N ILE A 372 27.09 23.58 5.53
CA ILE A 372 27.84 24.07 4.37
C ILE A 372 28.58 22.92 3.69
N THR A 373 29.18 22.03 4.47
CA THR A 373 29.94 20.88 3.95
C THR A 373 29.01 19.92 3.23
N GLU A 374 27.82 19.62 3.79
CA GLU A 374 26.84 18.72 3.19
C GLU A 374 26.35 19.21 1.83
N ILE A 375 25.87 20.47 1.77
CA ILE A 375 25.31 21.03 0.52
C ILE A 375 26.38 21.21 -0.57
N ARG A 376 27.65 21.38 -0.20
CA ARG A 376 28.76 21.54 -1.16
C ARG A 376 29.32 20.20 -1.64
N ASN A 377 29.25 19.13 -0.85
CA ASN A 377 29.79 17.83 -1.21
C ASN A 377 28.96 17.07 -2.26
N ASN A 378 27.70 17.44 -2.43
CA ASN A 378 26.78 16.74 -3.32
C ASN A 378 26.82 15.21 -3.08
N SER A 379 26.74 14.82 -1.79
CA SER A 379 26.76 13.41 -1.41
C SER A 379 25.57 12.68 -2.04
N SER A 380 25.67 11.35 -2.16
CA SER A 380 24.53 10.53 -2.61
C SER A 380 23.42 10.40 -1.56
N GLU A 381 23.65 10.95 -0.36
CA GLU A 381 22.67 10.94 0.72
C GLU A 381 21.66 12.07 0.53
N THR A 382 20.41 11.73 0.40
CA THR A 382 19.32 12.70 0.21
C THR A 382 18.58 13.02 1.51
N GLU A 383 18.83 12.28 2.58
CA GLU A 383 18.20 12.43 3.88
C GLU A 383 19.25 12.43 4.99
N VAL A 384 19.55 13.61 5.53
CA VAL A 384 20.61 13.82 6.50
C VAL A 384 20.10 14.56 7.72
N ALA A 385 20.59 14.20 8.89
CA ALA A 385 20.31 14.91 10.13
C ALA A 385 21.60 15.15 10.93
N PHE A 386 21.66 16.28 11.63
CA PHE A 386 22.76 16.59 12.53
C PHE A 386 22.28 16.54 13.99
N ARG A 387 22.96 15.74 14.80
CA ARG A 387 22.71 15.60 16.24
C ARG A 387 24.02 15.44 17.00
N ASN A 388 24.18 16.21 18.07
CA ASN A 388 25.34 16.10 18.96
C ASN A 388 26.68 16.11 18.19
N ASP A 389 26.87 17.08 17.30
CA ASP A 389 28.04 17.24 16.44
C ASP A 389 28.33 16.03 15.53
N SER A 390 27.34 15.18 15.30
CA SER A 390 27.42 14.00 14.45
C SER A 390 26.42 14.08 13.29
N ARG A 391 26.87 13.60 12.14
CA ARG A 391 26.02 13.41 10.95
C ARG A 391 25.33 12.07 11.02
N HIS A 392 24.03 12.04 10.70
CA HIS A 392 23.22 10.83 10.60
C HIS A 392 22.54 10.79 9.24
N VAL A 393 22.33 9.59 8.73
CA VAL A 393 21.68 9.33 7.45
C VAL A 393 20.52 8.37 7.63
N ALA A 394 19.44 8.61 6.92
CA ALA A 394 18.24 7.79 7.03
C ALA A 394 18.40 6.44 6.32
N ARG A 395 17.91 5.37 6.94
CA ARG A 395 17.85 4.02 6.37
C ARG A 395 16.51 3.38 6.69
N LEU A 396 15.95 2.67 5.72
CA LEU A 396 14.85 1.76 5.98
C LEU A 396 15.42 0.41 6.40
N ALA A 397 15.00 -0.08 7.56
CA ALA A 397 15.50 -1.31 8.14
C ALA A 397 14.37 -2.19 8.68
N LYS A 398 14.61 -3.48 8.77
CA LYS A 398 13.72 -4.37 9.55
C LYS A 398 13.93 -4.07 11.04
N PRO A 399 12.87 -4.00 11.83
CA PRO A 399 13.03 -3.94 13.27
C PRO A 399 13.73 -5.22 13.77
N GLY A 400 14.41 -5.13 14.91
CA GLY A 400 15.04 -6.30 15.54
C GLY A 400 14.01 -7.42 15.80
N VAL A 401 14.51 -8.62 16.05
CA VAL A 401 13.64 -9.77 16.35
C VAL A 401 12.78 -9.43 17.58
N PHE A 402 11.49 -9.32 17.37
CA PHE A 402 10.53 -9.24 18.47
C PHE A 402 10.48 -10.62 19.13
N GLU A 403 10.65 -10.69 20.45
CA GLU A 403 10.32 -11.91 21.16
C GLU A 403 8.85 -12.21 20.91
N ASP A 404 8.57 -13.40 20.41
CA ASP A 404 7.22 -13.92 20.15
C ASP A 404 6.47 -13.99 21.51
N GLN A 405 6.01 -12.84 21.96
CA GLN A 405 5.04 -12.81 23.04
C GLN A 405 3.70 -13.10 22.38
N ASN A 406 3.18 -14.31 22.58
CA ASN A 406 1.81 -14.69 22.26
C ASN A 406 0.80 -13.85 23.09
N VAL A 407 0.89 -12.53 22.98
CA VAL A 407 -0.02 -11.58 23.62
C VAL A 407 -1.11 -11.26 22.62
N SER A 408 -2.29 -11.81 22.84
CA SER A 408 -3.47 -11.39 22.06
C SER A 408 -3.86 -9.98 22.45
N LEU A 409 -4.31 -9.19 21.46
CA LEU A 409 -4.92 -7.89 21.73
C LEU A 409 -6.23 -8.12 22.50
N GLU A 410 -6.31 -7.64 23.75
CA GLU A 410 -7.53 -7.67 24.53
C GLU A 410 -8.01 -6.24 24.80
N LEU A 411 -9.16 -5.89 24.23
CA LEU A 411 -9.76 -4.58 24.41
C LEU A 411 -10.72 -4.57 25.61
N LYS A 412 -10.86 -3.40 26.23
CA LYS A 412 -11.69 -3.27 27.42
C LYS A 412 -13.17 -3.20 27.06
N PRO A 413 -14.03 -4.11 27.54
CA PRO A 413 -15.44 -4.15 27.15
C PRO A 413 -16.25 -2.92 27.59
N ASN A 414 -15.80 -2.21 28.62
CA ASN A 414 -16.47 -1.01 29.12
C ASN A 414 -15.89 0.30 28.53
N ALA A 415 -15.00 0.19 27.56
CA ALA A 415 -14.38 1.33 26.91
C ALA A 415 -15.02 1.63 25.54
N SER A 416 -14.84 2.87 25.09
CA SER A 416 -15.23 3.30 23.75
C SER A 416 -14.00 3.45 22.87
N TYR A 417 -14.14 3.12 21.59
CA TYR A 417 -13.06 3.24 20.59
C TYR A 417 -13.56 4.04 19.40
N LEU A 418 -12.78 5.03 19.00
CA LEU A 418 -13.10 5.91 17.88
C LEU A 418 -12.38 5.47 16.61
N ILE A 419 -13.12 5.36 15.51
CA ILE A 419 -12.55 5.14 14.17
C ILE A 419 -12.98 6.30 13.27
N THR A 420 -12.06 7.20 12.95
CA THR A 420 -12.34 8.25 11.97
C THR A 420 -12.14 7.71 10.57
N GLY A 421 -12.98 8.16 9.64
CA GLY A 421 -13.08 7.47 8.34
C GLY A 421 -13.70 6.08 8.46
N GLY A 422 -14.36 5.79 9.59
CA GLY A 422 -14.94 4.50 9.95
C GLY A 422 -16.00 3.97 8.98
N MET A 423 -16.60 4.86 8.19
CA MET A 423 -17.54 4.48 7.13
C MET A 423 -16.87 4.14 5.81
N GLY A 424 -15.55 4.29 5.70
CA GLY A 424 -14.76 3.79 4.57
C GLY A 424 -14.52 2.27 4.66
N ALA A 425 -14.14 1.66 3.55
CA ALA A 425 -13.91 0.22 3.48
C ALA A 425 -12.85 -0.27 4.50
N LEU A 426 -11.72 0.44 4.64
CA LEU A 426 -10.71 0.12 5.66
C LEU A 426 -11.22 0.34 7.08
N GLY A 427 -11.98 1.41 7.32
CA GLY A 427 -12.53 1.72 8.64
C GLY A 427 -13.49 0.64 9.14
N LEU A 428 -14.33 0.10 8.26
CA LEU A 428 -15.24 -1.00 8.59
C LEU A 428 -14.49 -2.31 8.89
N GLN A 429 -13.41 -2.61 8.18
CA GLN A 429 -12.56 -3.78 8.48
C GLN A 429 -11.89 -3.64 9.85
N VAL A 430 -11.37 -2.46 10.16
CA VAL A 430 -10.81 -2.17 11.49
C VAL A 430 -11.89 -2.29 12.57
N ALA A 431 -13.11 -1.80 12.33
CA ALA A 431 -14.23 -1.95 13.26
C ALA A 431 -14.54 -3.42 13.54
N GLN A 432 -14.59 -4.24 12.50
CA GLN A 432 -14.76 -5.70 12.61
C GLN A 432 -13.64 -6.34 13.44
N TYR A 433 -12.40 -5.96 13.14
CA TYR A 433 -11.24 -6.48 13.87
C TYR A 433 -11.28 -6.11 15.36
N LEU A 434 -11.52 -4.85 15.71
CA LEU A 434 -11.61 -4.43 17.11
C LEU A 434 -12.78 -5.12 17.84
N ALA A 435 -13.91 -5.34 17.17
CA ALA A 435 -15.05 -6.07 17.70
C ALA A 435 -14.68 -7.52 18.07
N THR A 436 -13.96 -8.23 17.21
CA THR A 436 -13.51 -9.61 17.47
C THR A 436 -12.48 -9.70 18.60
N HIS A 437 -11.82 -8.57 18.94
CA HIS A 437 -10.86 -8.49 20.04
C HIS A 437 -11.42 -7.83 21.32
N GLY A 438 -12.75 -7.81 21.46
CA GLY A 438 -13.44 -7.46 22.71
C GLY A 438 -13.95 -6.01 22.79
N ALA A 439 -13.85 -5.21 21.72
CA ALA A 439 -14.50 -3.90 21.73
C ALA A 439 -16.03 -4.06 21.73
N CYS A 440 -16.69 -3.55 22.77
CA CYS A 440 -18.16 -3.59 22.89
C CYS A 440 -18.84 -2.26 22.52
N HIS A 441 -18.08 -1.17 22.36
CA HIS A 441 -18.60 0.13 21.93
C HIS A 441 -17.66 0.79 20.93
N LEU A 442 -18.13 0.97 19.70
CA LEU A 442 -17.40 1.61 18.60
C LEU A 442 -18.14 2.86 18.13
N VAL A 443 -17.41 3.95 17.99
CA VAL A 443 -17.89 5.20 17.38
C VAL A 443 -17.19 5.38 16.02
N LEU A 444 -17.97 5.41 14.96
CA LEU A 444 -17.49 5.54 13.59
C LEU A 444 -17.83 6.93 13.06
N THR A 445 -16.86 7.66 12.52
CA THR A 445 -17.13 8.97 11.93
C THR A 445 -16.84 9.01 10.45
N GLY A 446 -17.63 9.80 9.74
CA GLY A 446 -17.46 10.14 8.34
C GLY A 446 -18.38 11.32 7.99
N ARG A 447 -18.03 12.10 6.98
CA ARG A 447 -18.77 13.32 6.62
C ARG A 447 -20.25 13.07 6.28
N SER A 448 -20.54 11.96 5.61
CA SER A 448 -21.87 11.64 5.09
C SER A 448 -22.68 10.68 5.99
N GLY A 449 -22.09 10.19 7.09
CA GLY A 449 -22.71 9.11 7.87
C GLY A 449 -22.88 7.82 7.04
N VAL A 450 -23.96 7.06 7.28
CA VAL A 450 -24.27 5.83 6.53
C VAL A 450 -24.88 6.20 5.18
N SER A 451 -24.27 5.78 4.07
CA SER A 451 -24.66 6.19 2.73
C SER A 451 -24.94 5.01 1.77
N THR A 452 -24.45 3.81 2.04
CA THR A 452 -24.60 2.63 1.16
C THR A 452 -25.24 1.44 1.87
N ASP A 453 -25.78 0.49 1.10
CA ASP A 453 -26.35 -0.74 1.66
C ASP A 453 -25.28 -1.66 2.24
N ASP A 454 -24.09 -1.70 1.63
CA ASP A 454 -22.94 -2.46 2.15
C ASP A 454 -22.53 -1.96 3.54
N GLN A 455 -22.51 -0.64 3.74
CA GLN A 455 -22.25 -0.04 5.06
C GLN A 455 -23.31 -0.47 6.07
N ARG A 456 -24.62 -0.43 5.70
CA ARG A 456 -25.71 -0.88 6.57
C ARG A 456 -25.55 -2.34 6.96
N THR A 457 -25.23 -3.19 5.99
CA THR A 457 -25.02 -4.64 6.21
C THR A 457 -23.84 -4.89 7.16
N ALA A 458 -22.71 -4.19 6.96
CA ALA A 458 -21.55 -4.33 7.83
C ALA A 458 -21.84 -3.86 9.27
N LEU A 459 -22.55 -2.75 9.44
CA LEU A 459 -22.95 -2.25 10.76
C LEU A 459 -23.90 -3.22 11.47
N GLN A 460 -24.90 -3.74 10.75
CA GLN A 460 -25.84 -4.71 11.29
C GLN A 460 -25.13 -5.97 11.76
N ALA A 461 -24.14 -6.47 11.01
CA ALA A 461 -23.35 -7.63 11.43
C ALA A 461 -22.59 -7.39 12.73
N LEU A 462 -22.08 -6.18 12.95
CA LEU A 462 -21.41 -5.79 14.20
C LEU A 462 -22.41 -5.69 15.37
N GLU A 463 -23.60 -5.12 15.13
CA GLU A 463 -24.67 -5.03 16.13
C GLU A 463 -25.21 -6.42 16.50
N ASP A 464 -25.39 -7.30 15.51
CA ASP A 464 -25.79 -8.69 15.73
C ASP A 464 -24.75 -9.50 16.53
N ALA A 465 -23.47 -9.11 16.43
CA ALA A 465 -22.38 -9.64 17.26
C ALA A 465 -22.35 -9.04 18.68
N GLY A 466 -23.29 -8.15 19.02
CA GLY A 466 -23.43 -7.55 20.34
C GLY A 466 -22.60 -6.29 20.58
N VAL A 467 -22.04 -5.69 19.53
CA VAL A 467 -21.26 -4.43 19.63
C VAL A 467 -22.21 -3.24 19.53
N LYS A 468 -22.12 -2.32 20.47
CA LYS A 468 -22.81 -1.03 20.37
C LYS A 468 -22.08 -0.16 19.35
N ILE A 469 -22.78 0.22 18.26
CA ILE A 469 -22.24 1.05 17.20
C ILE A 469 -22.91 2.42 17.22
N GLU A 470 -22.12 3.48 17.21
CA GLU A 470 -22.59 4.85 17.00
C GLU A 470 -21.94 5.43 15.75
N VAL A 471 -22.74 5.83 14.75
CA VAL A 471 -22.25 6.51 13.56
C VAL A 471 -22.55 8.00 13.69
N ILE A 472 -21.49 8.82 13.72
CA ILE A 472 -21.59 10.26 13.89
C ILE A 472 -21.09 10.96 12.62
N ALA A 473 -21.99 11.65 11.91
CA ALA A 473 -21.59 12.50 10.79
C ALA A 473 -20.79 13.69 11.32
N ALA A 474 -19.52 13.77 10.93
CA ALA A 474 -18.57 14.79 11.37
C ALA A 474 -17.47 15.01 10.33
N ASP A 475 -17.05 16.26 10.17
CA ASP A 475 -15.82 16.59 9.46
C ASP A 475 -14.67 16.68 10.47
N ILE A 476 -13.80 15.70 10.44
CA ILE A 476 -12.67 15.61 11.37
C ILE A 476 -11.69 16.78 11.22
N ALA A 477 -11.72 17.48 10.08
CA ALA A 477 -10.94 18.70 9.86
C ALA A 477 -11.48 19.91 10.65
N ASN A 478 -12.70 19.80 11.21
CA ASN A 478 -13.35 20.83 12.00
C ASN A 478 -13.19 20.53 13.50
N SER A 479 -12.55 21.43 14.25
CA SER A 479 -12.29 21.28 15.68
C SER A 479 -13.55 21.11 16.53
N GLU A 480 -14.66 21.83 16.21
CA GLU A 480 -15.91 21.72 16.94
C GLU A 480 -16.64 20.40 16.67
N ASP A 481 -16.53 19.86 15.45
CA ASP A 481 -17.03 18.52 15.15
C ASP A 481 -16.27 17.45 15.94
N VAL A 482 -14.93 17.54 16.01
CA VAL A 482 -14.11 16.63 16.83
C VAL A 482 -14.54 16.72 18.29
N LYS A 483 -14.71 17.93 18.84
CA LYS A 483 -15.17 18.13 20.21
C LYS A 483 -16.53 17.49 20.47
N ARG A 484 -17.47 17.65 19.54
CA ARG A 484 -18.81 17.03 19.61
C ARG A 484 -18.74 15.50 19.62
N VAL A 485 -17.88 14.91 18.77
CA VAL A 485 -17.66 13.47 18.72
C VAL A 485 -17.05 12.98 20.03
N LEU A 486 -16.00 13.60 20.51
CA LEU A 486 -15.32 13.19 21.75
C LEU A 486 -16.20 13.34 22.98
N ALA A 487 -17.08 14.36 23.02
CA ALA A 487 -18.02 14.55 24.12
C ALA A 487 -19.06 13.42 24.25
N SER A 488 -19.32 12.64 23.21
CA SER A 488 -20.20 11.46 23.28
C SER A 488 -19.51 10.22 23.86
N MET A 489 -18.19 10.27 24.11
CA MET A 489 -17.38 9.13 24.54
C MET A 489 -16.60 9.42 25.82
N PRO A 490 -17.24 9.44 27.01
CA PRO A 490 -16.54 9.72 28.26
C PRO A 490 -15.48 8.65 28.61
N ASP A 491 -15.65 7.43 28.12
CA ASP A 491 -14.77 6.29 28.38
C ASP A 491 -13.89 5.94 27.15
N LEU A 492 -13.48 6.94 26.38
CA LEU A 492 -12.61 6.77 25.22
C LEU A 492 -11.24 6.20 25.64
N ARG A 493 -10.86 5.07 25.02
CA ARG A 493 -9.61 4.38 25.32
C ARG A 493 -8.71 4.19 24.10
N GLY A 494 -9.24 4.29 22.88
CA GLY A 494 -8.41 4.15 21.70
C GLY A 494 -8.98 4.91 20.50
N ILE A 495 -8.06 5.38 19.65
CA ILE A 495 -8.38 6.09 18.41
C ILE A 495 -7.66 5.41 17.25
N VAL A 496 -8.42 5.14 16.17
CA VAL A 496 -7.86 4.82 14.85
C VAL A 496 -8.24 5.95 13.88
N HIS A 497 -7.25 6.74 13.50
CA HIS A 497 -7.42 7.83 12.55
C HIS A 497 -7.13 7.35 11.13
N ALA A 498 -8.17 6.86 10.45
CA ALA A 498 -8.10 6.38 9.06
C ALA A 498 -8.77 7.33 8.05
N ALA A 499 -9.20 8.53 8.50
CA ALA A 499 -9.78 9.53 7.62
C ALA A 499 -8.75 10.09 6.65
N GLY A 500 -9.09 10.14 5.36
CA GLY A 500 -8.24 10.71 4.34
C GLY A 500 -8.99 10.90 3.03
N VAL A 501 -8.45 11.75 2.18
CA VAL A 501 -8.88 11.95 0.80
C VAL A 501 -7.66 12.08 -0.10
N LEU A 502 -7.80 11.74 -1.36
CA LEU A 502 -6.80 11.99 -2.39
C LEU A 502 -7.21 13.21 -3.23
N ASP A 503 -6.23 13.96 -3.68
CA ASP A 503 -6.36 14.94 -4.75
C ASP A 503 -5.03 14.97 -5.52
N ASP A 504 -4.81 13.91 -6.30
CA ASP A 504 -3.56 13.62 -6.97
C ASP A 504 -3.35 14.57 -8.15
N ALA A 505 -2.16 15.09 -8.26
CA ALA A 505 -1.65 15.82 -9.42
C ALA A 505 -0.13 15.85 -9.38
N MET A 506 0.52 15.72 -10.53
CA MET A 506 1.96 15.90 -10.63
C MET A 506 2.37 17.24 -10.00
N LEU A 507 3.54 17.31 -9.39
CA LEU A 507 4.04 18.46 -8.63
C LEU A 507 3.91 19.76 -9.41
N MET A 508 4.14 19.73 -10.72
CA MET A 508 3.98 20.89 -11.61
C MET A 508 2.52 21.37 -11.80
N LYS A 509 1.54 20.57 -11.40
CA LYS A 509 0.10 20.87 -11.44
C LYS A 509 -0.53 20.95 -10.05
N GLN A 510 0.27 20.77 -9.02
CA GLN A 510 -0.17 20.94 -7.63
C GLN A 510 -0.45 22.43 -7.34
N ASN A 511 -1.32 22.67 -6.37
CA ASN A 511 -1.65 24.01 -5.89
C ASN A 511 -2.11 23.97 -4.42
N THR A 512 -2.27 25.13 -3.83
CA THR A 512 -2.69 25.30 -2.44
C THR A 512 -4.01 24.59 -2.12
N ASP A 513 -5.02 24.67 -3.02
CA ASP A 513 -6.34 24.07 -2.77
C ASP A 513 -6.26 22.55 -2.66
N ARG A 514 -5.47 21.91 -3.54
CA ARG A 514 -5.23 20.46 -3.50
C ARG A 514 -4.52 20.03 -2.23
N PHE A 515 -3.52 20.79 -1.80
CA PHE A 515 -2.83 20.55 -0.53
C PHE A 515 -3.79 20.69 0.64
N GLN A 516 -4.56 21.77 0.72
CA GLN A 516 -5.51 22.02 1.79
C GLN A 516 -6.59 20.94 1.89
N LYS A 517 -7.08 20.48 0.75
CA LYS A 517 -8.09 19.40 0.70
C LYS A 517 -7.59 18.10 1.33
N VAL A 518 -6.34 17.73 1.08
CA VAL A 518 -5.71 16.54 1.64
C VAL A 518 -5.28 16.76 3.09
N ALA A 519 -4.72 17.94 3.39
CA ALA A 519 -4.30 18.34 4.72
C ALA A 519 -5.46 18.37 5.73
N GLY A 520 -6.67 18.76 5.30
CA GLY A 520 -7.84 18.85 6.19
C GLY A 520 -8.02 17.61 7.06
N PRO A 521 -8.38 16.45 6.52
CA PRO A 521 -8.58 15.26 7.34
C PRO A 521 -7.30 14.73 7.98
N LYS A 522 -6.14 14.77 7.30
CA LYS A 522 -4.91 14.14 7.78
C LYS A 522 -4.11 14.99 8.76
N ILE A 523 -3.92 16.26 8.47
CA ILE A 523 -3.15 17.17 9.33
C ILE A 523 -4.06 17.76 10.40
N ASN A 524 -5.10 18.52 9.97
CA ASN A 524 -5.96 19.20 10.94
C ASN A 524 -6.73 18.18 11.78
N GLY A 525 -7.25 17.10 11.16
CA GLY A 525 -7.95 16.05 11.86
C GLY A 525 -7.09 15.37 12.93
N ALA A 526 -5.87 14.93 12.57
CA ALA A 526 -4.94 14.31 13.50
C ALA A 526 -4.55 15.29 14.63
N TRP A 527 -4.30 16.55 14.30
CA TRP A 527 -3.97 17.59 15.28
C TRP A 527 -5.11 17.88 16.25
N HIS A 528 -6.36 18.00 15.77
CA HIS A 528 -7.53 18.19 16.64
C HIS A 528 -7.76 16.99 17.57
N LEU A 529 -7.58 15.78 17.06
CA LEU A 529 -7.66 14.58 17.90
C LEU A 529 -6.57 14.60 18.98
N HIS A 530 -5.32 14.93 18.62
CA HIS A 530 -4.23 15.02 19.58
C HIS A 530 -4.53 16.08 20.65
N THR A 531 -4.80 17.31 20.26
CA THR A 531 -4.94 18.44 21.20
C THR A 531 -6.11 18.28 22.16
N GLN A 532 -7.21 17.67 21.69
CA GLN A 532 -8.41 17.46 22.50
C GLN A 532 -8.39 16.17 23.34
N THR A 533 -7.38 15.31 23.16
CA THR A 533 -7.27 14.05 23.90
C THR A 533 -5.92 13.85 24.61
N LYS A 534 -5.03 14.84 24.58
CA LYS A 534 -3.70 14.74 25.20
C LYS A 534 -3.72 14.49 26.71
N ASP A 535 -4.77 14.93 27.39
CA ASP A 535 -4.95 14.76 28.84
C ASP A 535 -5.74 13.47 29.20
N GLN A 536 -6.09 12.64 28.20
CA GLN A 536 -6.84 11.40 28.40
C GLN A 536 -5.90 10.18 28.37
N THR A 537 -6.12 9.23 29.27
CA THR A 537 -5.39 7.97 29.24
C THR A 537 -5.93 7.07 28.15
N MET A 538 -5.12 6.77 27.16
CA MET A 538 -5.47 5.89 26.04
C MET A 538 -4.67 4.59 26.06
N ASP A 539 -5.25 3.55 25.48
CA ASP A 539 -4.58 2.27 25.25
C ASP A 539 -3.82 2.32 23.93
N PHE A 540 -4.36 3.04 22.92
CA PHE A 540 -3.69 3.29 21.63
C PHE A 540 -4.18 4.58 20.94
N PHE A 541 -3.32 5.10 20.06
CA PHE A 541 -3.64 6.19 19.14
C PHE A 541 -2.96 5.87 17.80
N ILE A 542 -3.72 5.31 16.86
CA ILE A 542 -3.20 4.83 15.57
C ILE A 542 -3.48 5.86 14.49
N LEU A 543 -2.45 6.18 13.70
CA LEU A 543 -2.52 7.07 12.55
C LEU A 543 -2.29 6.26 11.27
N PHE A 544 -3.26 6.24 10.36
CA PHE A 544 -3.13 5.60 9.06
C PHE A 544 -2.35 6.51 8.11
N SER A 545 -1.04 6.39 8.16
CA SER A 545 -0.11 7.01 7.22
C SER A 545 0.02 6.18 5.93
N SER A 546 1.03 6.43 5.15
CA SER A 546 1.25 5.76 3.86
C SER A 546 2.74 5.64 3.56
N VAL A 547 3.12 4.61 2.85
CA VAL A 547 4.46 4.48 2.26
C VAL A 547 4.85 5.70 1.41
N ALA A 548 3.89 6.46 0.90
CA ALA A 548 4.15 7.69 0.16
C ALA A 548 4.92 8.74 0.99
N SER A 549 4.79 8.74 2.31
CA SER A 549 5.58 9.62 3.19
C SER A 549 7.03 9.16 3.37
N LEU A 550 7.34 7.88 3.11
CA LEU A 550 8.68 7.30 3.23
C LEU A 550 9.45 7.21 1.91
N LEU A 551 8.76 6.84 0.83
CA LEU A 551 9.39 6.60 -0.48
C LEU A 551 9.02 7.66 -1.52
N GLY A 552 8.11 8.59 -1.20
CA GLY A 552 7.47 9.45 -2.18
C GLY A 552 6.49 8.67 -3.05
N SER A 553 5.67 9.40 -3.80
CA SER A 553 4.73 8.81 -4.77
C SER A 553 4.43 9.82 -5.86
N PRO A 554 4.55 9.46 -7.16
CA PRO A 554 4.25 10.37 -8.25
C PRO A 554 2.81 10.89 -8.18
N GLY A 555 2.63 12.18 -8.30
CA GLY A 555 1.33 12.83 -8.23
C GLY A 555 0.79 13.08 -6.82
N GLN A 556 1.50 12.67 -5.77
CA GLN A 556 1.01 12.66 -4.39
C GLN A 556 1.86 13.52 -3.43
N SER A 557 2.48 14.60 -3.88
CA SER A 557 3.29 15.46 -3.02
C SER A 557 2.51 16.06 -1.84
N ASN A 558 1.23 16.39 -2.03
CA ASN A 558 0.31 16.81 -0.98
C ASN A 558 -0.01 15.68 0.01
N TYR A 559 -0.23 14.47 -0.50
CA TYR A 559 -0.54 13.30 0.31
C TYR A 559 0.69 12.83 1.10
N ALA A 560 1.86 12.78 0.47
CA ALA A 560 3.12 12.43 1.12
C ALA A 560 3.47 13.42 2.25
N ALA A 561 3.32 14.72 2.02
CA ALA A 561 3.52 15.75 3.03
C ALA A 561 2.57 15.60 4.22
N ALA A 562 1.27 15.35 3.96
CA ALA A 562 0.28 15.16 5.01
C ALA A 562 0.52 13.89 5.84
N ASN A 563 0.96 12.80 5.22
CA ASN A 563 1.32 11.58 5.93
C ASN A 563 2.61 11.74 6.74
N ALA A 564 3.62 12.45 6.23
CA ALA A 564 4.83 12.75 6.98
C ALA A 564 4.55 13.60 8.24
N PHE A 565 3.53 14.47 8.21
CA PHE A 565 3.04 15.15 9.42
C PHE A 565 2.51 14.15 10.45
N MET A 566 1.72 13.15 10.04
CA MET A 566 1.21 12.14 10.97
C MET A 566 2.33 11.28 11.56
N ASP A 567 3.36 10.98 10.75
CA ASP A 567 4.55 10.29 11.21
C ASP A 567 5.28 11.11 12.29
N GLY A 568 5.48 12.41 12.06
CA GLY A 568 6.02 13.34 13.06
C GLY A 568 5.15 13.45 14.31
N LEU A 569 3.81 13.45 14.16
CA LEU A 569 2.88 13.53 15.29
C LEU A 569 2.98 12.32 16.22
N SER A 570 3.18 11.13 15.69
CA SER A 570 3.37 9.95 16.53
C SER A 570 4.62 10.04 17.40
N HIS A 571 5.74 10.49 16.84
CA HIS A 571 6.96 10.77 17.59
C HIS A 571 6.77 11.88 18.62
N HIS A 572 6.11 12.98 18.24
CA HIS A 572 5.80 14.09 19.13
C HIS A 572 4.94 13.65 20.33
N ARG A 573 3.94 12.79 20.11
CA ARG A 573 3.13 12.23 21.20
C ARG A 573 3.96 11.34 22.12
N LYS A 574 4.80 10.46 21.56
CA LYS A 574 5.67 9.57 22.33
C LYS A 574 6.60 10.35 23.26
N GLN A 575 7.19 11.46 22.80
CA GLN A 575 8.05 12.33 23.61
C GLN A 575 7.30 13.01 24.77
N GLN A 576 6.00 13.20 24.63
CA GLN A 576 5.12 13.69 25.70
C GLN A 576 4.63 12.56 26.65
N GLY A 577 5.13 11.33 26.48
CA GLY A 577 4.67 10.16 27.22
C GLY A 577 3.27 9.68 26.83
N LEU A 578 2.78 10.08 25.66
CA LEU A 578 1.48 9.69 25.13
C LEU A 578 1.64 8.55 24.12
N VAL A 579 0.72 7.58 24.16
CA VAL A 579 0.71 6.49 23.19
C VAL A 579 0.40 7.00 21.79
N ALA A 580 1.17 6.55 20.79
CA ALA A 580 0.86 6.73 19.36
C ALA A 580 1.67 5.79 18.49
N THR A 581 1.07 5.35 17.39
CA THR A 581 1.76 4.63 16.31
C THR A 581 1.24 5.14 14.97
N SER A 582 2.14 5.67 14.14
CA SER A 582 1.87 5.96 12.74
C SER A 582 2.24 4.75 11.91
N ILE A 583 1.31 4.27 11.06
CA ILE A 583 1.53 3.11 10.21
C ILE A 583 1.61 3.58 8.76
N ASN A 584 2.81 3.46 8.17
CA ASN A 584 3.04 3.74 6.75
C ASN A 584 2.61 2.52 5.94
N TRP A 585 1.34 2.52 5.53
CA TRP A 585 0.75 1.40 4.80
C TRP A 585 1.26 1.31 3.36
N GLY A 586 1.64 0.11 2.94
CA GLY A 586 1.70 -0.28 1.55
C GLY A 586 0.31 -0.43 0.91
N PRO A 587 0.22 -0.89 -0.35
CA PRO A 587 -1.06 -1.03 -1.05
C PRO A 587 -1.93 -2.15 -0.48
N TRP A 588 -3.25 -1.89 -0.40
CA TRP A 588 -4.27 -2.85 -0.03
C TRP A 588 -4.94 -3.43 -1.27
N ALA A 589 -5.18 -4.76 -1.31
CA ALA A 589 -5.71 -5.47 -2.47
C ALA A 589 -7.21 -5.28 -2.65
N ASP A 590 -7.98 -5.53 -1.58
CA ASP A 590 -9.43 -5.72 -1.67
C ASP A 590 -10.22 -4.47 -1.29
N VAL A 591 -9.54 -3.51 -0.64
CA VAL A 591 -10.18 -2.34 -0.05
C VAL A 591 -9.28 -1.10 -0.16
N GLY A 592 -9.88 0.07 -0.13
CA GLY A 592 -9.15 1.32 -0.15
C GLY A 592 -8.90 1.88 -1.55
N MET A 593 -7.98 2.84 -1.65
CA MET A 593 -7.79 3.69 -2.82
C MET A 593 -7.05 3.00 -3.98
N ALA A 594 -6.37 1.90 -3.71
CA ALA A 594 -5.59 1.14 -4.70
C ALA A 594 -6.31 -0.11 -5.24
N ALA A 595 -7.57 -0.36 -4.86
CA ALA A 595 -8.29 -1.60 -5.14
C ALA A 595 -8.75 -1.78 -6.60
N SER A 596 -8.42 -0.88 -7.54
CA SER A 596 -8.73 -1.11 -8.95
C SER A 596 -7.74 -2.09 -9.60
N ASP A 597 -8.23 -3.00 -10.43
CA ASP A 597 -7.40 -4.03 -11.09
C ASP A 597 -6.20 -3.43 -11.86
N VAL A 598 -6.39 -2.32 -12.54
CA VAL A 598 -5.33 -1.64 -13.30
C VAL A 598 -4.21 -1.13 -12.38
N VAL A 599 -4.58 -0.53 -11.25
CA VAL A 599 -3.61 -0.04 -10.26
C VAL A 599 -2.89 -1.21 -9.60
N LEU A 600 -3.62 -2.27 -9.23
CA LEU A 600 -3.03 -3.46 -8.61
C LEU A 600 -2.02 -4.13 -9.53
N GLN A 601 -2.32 -4.31 -10.81
CA GLN A 601 -1.39 -4.90 -11.78
C GLN A 601 -0.11 -4.06 -11.95
N ARG A 602 -0.25 -2.73 -11.97
CA ARG A 602 0.91 -1.84 -12.03
C ARG A 602 1.77 -1.99 -10.76
N LEU A 603 1.15 -1.98 -9.59
CA LEU A 603 1.84 -2.16 -8.32
C LEU A 603 2.58 -3.51 -8.25
N MET A 604 1.93 -4.59 -8.68
CA MET A 604 2.56 -5.91 -8.74
C MET A 604 3.76 -5.94 -9.69
N LYS A 605 3.67 -5.24 -10.82
CA LYS A 605 4.80 -5.10 -11.76
C LYS A 605 5.95 -4.31 -11.13
N ASP A 606 5.66 -3.37 -10.25
CA ASP A 606 6.64 -2.58 -9.52
C ASP A 606 7.14 -3.28 -8.23
N GLY A 607 6.87 -4.58 -8.07
CA GLY A 607 7.35 -5.41 -6.96
C GLY A 607 6.46 -5.41 -5.71
N TRP A 608 5.33 -4.70 -5.73
CA TRP A 608 4.40 -4.72 -4.61
C TRP A 608 3.59 -6.01 -4.57
N GLN A 609 3.31 -6.49 -3.36
CA GLN A 609 2.41 -7.60 -3.08
C GLN A 609 1.22 -7.05 -2.24
N PRO A 610 0.16 -6.52 -2.88
CA PRO A 610 -0.92 -5.87 -2.15
C PRO A 610 -1.52 -6.77 -1.07
N MET A 611 -1.61 -6.26 0.17
CA MET A 611 -2.12 -7.02 1.32
C MET A 611 -3.64 -7.01 1.35
N ASN A 612 -4.24 -8.09 1.83
CA ASN A 612 -5.68 -8.13 2.10
C ASN A 612 -6.03 -7.48 3.46
N ALA A 613 -7.33 -7.26 3.68
CA ALA A 613 -7.80 -6.56 4.87
C ALA A 613 -7.49 -7.30 6.18
N SER A 614 -7.55 -8.63 6.20
CA SER A 614 -7.21 -9.43 7.37
C SER A 614 -5.74 -9.26 7.75
N GLN A 615 -4.83 -9.40 6.79
CA GLN A 615 -3.40 -9.21 7.00
C GLN A 615 -3.09 -7.83 7.59
N GLY A 616 -3.69 -6.76 7.04
CA GLY A 616 -3.50 -5.42 7.56
C GLY A 616 -3.99 -5.26 9.01
N CYS A 617 -5.13 -5.86 9.35
CA CYS A 617 -5.64 -5.85 10.71
C CYS A 617 -4.75 -6.65 11.67
N ASP A 618 -4.19 -7.79 11.24
CA ASP A 618 -3.23 -8.58 12.04
C ASP A 618 -1.98 -7.75 12.37
N PHE A 619 -1.50 -6.92 11.43
CA PHE A 619 -0.42 -5.97 11.69
C PHE A 619 -0.79 -4.94 12.76
N ILE A 620 -2.04 -4.43 12.76
CA ILE A 620 -2.50 -3.52 13.82
C ILE A 620 -2.38 -4.22 15.19
N GLY A 621 -2.89 -5.44 15.31
CA GLY A 621 -2.79 -6.22 16.56
C GLY A 621 -1.35 -6.42 16.99
N HIS A 622 -0.48 -6.83 16.08
CA HIS A 622 0.94 -7.05 16.36
C HIS A 622 1.64 -5.76 16.82
N LEU A 623 1.41 -4.64 16.16
CA LEU A 623 1.99 -3.35 16.55
C LEU A 623 1.51 -2.88 17.91
N LEU A 624 0.27 -3.19 18.29
CA LEU A 624 -0.28 -2.81 19.59
C LEU A 624 0.19 -3.71 20.75
N THR A 625 0.59 -4.94 20.47
CA THR A 625 0.93 -5.92 21.51
C THR A 625 2.42 -6.21 21.63
N ALA A 626 3.15 -6.21 20.51
CA ALA A 626 4.54 -6.66 20.45
C ALA A 626 5.55 -5.55 20.10
N CYS A 627 5.08 -4.39 19.63
CA CYS A 627 5.96 -3.34 19.13
C CYS A 627 5.68 -1.99 19.80
N ASP A 628 6.70 -1.39 20.40
CA ASP A 628 6.64 -0.01 20.90
C ASP A 628 7.25 0.98 19.89
N LEU A 629 6.85 0.88 18.62
CA LEU A 629 7.33 1.74 17.55
C LEU A 629 6.39 2.93 17.36
N PRO A 630 6.86 4.17 17.49
CA PRO A 630 6.05 5.34 17.17
C PRO A 630 5.74 5.43 15.67
N GLN A 631 6.61 4.88 14.82
CA GLN A 631 6.40 4.81 13.38
C GLN A 631 6.80 3.42 12.87
N ALA A 632 5.90 2.78 12.15
CA ALA A 632 6.11 1.47 11.54
C ALA A 632 5.64 1.48 10.09
N ALA A 633 6.36 0.81 9.22
CA ALA A 633 6.00 0.67 7.81
C ALA A 633 5.65 -0.79 7.50
N VAL A 634 4.47 -1.02 6.95
CA VAL A 634 4.02 -2.35 6.53
C VAL A 634 4.12 -2.41 5.01
N LEU A 635 5.21 -3.00 4.52
CA LEU A 635 5.60 -2.96 3.11
C LEU A 635 5.74 -4.37 2.55
N PRO A 636 4.66 -4.93 2.01
CA PRO A 636 4.69 -6.18 1.27
C PRO A 636 5.32 -5.96 -0.11
N ILE A 637 6.66 -5.98 -0.19
CA ILE A 637 7.41 -5.58 -1.38
C ILE A 637 8.60 -6.51 -1.65
N ASP A 638 8.83 -6.81 -2.92
CA ASP A 638 10.08 -7.38 -3.41
C ASP A 638 11.03 -6.22 -3.77
N TRP A 639 11.99 -5.96 -2.90
CA TRP A 639 12.91 -4.83 -3.05
C TRP A 639 13.78 -4.90 -4.30
N LYS A 640 14.13 -6.11 -4.77
CA LYS A 640 14.90 -6.29 -5.99
C LYS A 640 14.08 -5.85 -7.20
N GLN A 641 12.86 -6.37 -7.31
CA GLN A 641 11.95 -6.00 -8.40
C GLN A 641 11.60 -4.51 -8.36
N PHE A 642 11.38 -3.94 -7.16
CA PHE A 642 11.12 -2.51 -6.97
C PHE A 642 12.28 -1.66 -7.49
N ALA A 643 13.51 -1.99 -7.11
CA ALA A 643 14.69 -1.25 -7.54
C ALA A 643 14.96 -1.35 -9.05
N GLU A 644 14.58 -2.46 -9.68
CA GLU A 644 14.66 -2.65 -11.13
C GLU A 644 13.55 -1.90 -11.89
N SER A 645 12.36 -1.78 -11.28
CA SER A 645 11.17 -1.19 -11.93
C SER A 645 11.07 0.33 -11.77
N ILE A 646 11.54 0.88 -10.65
CA ILE A 646 11.48 2.32 -10.37
C ILE A 646 12.80 2.98 -10.76
N PRO A 647 12.80 3.93 -11.73
CA PRO A 647 14.01 4.60 -12.16
C PRO A 647 14.74 5.27 -11.00
N GLY A 648 16.04 4.96 -10.84
CA GLY A 648 16.89 5.52 -9.80
C GLY A 648 16.70 4.94 -8.39
N ALA A 649 15.72 4.07 -8.15
CA ALA A 649 15.46 3.52 -6.81
C ALA A 649 16.64 2.68 -6.26
N SER A 650 17.41 2.04 -7.13
CA SER A 650 18.64 1.33 -6.74
C SER A 650 19.74 2.24 -6.18
N GLU A 651 19.64 3.56 -6.42
CA GLU A 651 20.57 4.57 -5.95
C GLU A 651 20.05 5.30 -4.70
N TRP A 652 18.81 5.06 -4.28
CA TRP A 652 18.25 5.69 -3.08
C TRP A 652 18.99 5.21 -1.85
N SER A 653 19.69 6.12 -1.22
CA SER A 653 20.51 5.81 -0.04
C SER A 653 19.70 5.24 1.12
N THR A 654 18.45 5.67 1.27
CA THR A 654 17.50 5.16 2.28
C THR A 654 17.23 3.66 2.13
N LEU A 655 17.36 3.10 0.92
CA LEU A 655 17.15 1.67 0.62
C LEU A 655 18.44 0.84 0.59
N SER A 656 19.60 1.44 0.87
CA SER A 656 20.90 0.77 0.70
C SER A 656 21.08 -0.50 1.52
N ASN A 657 20.35 -0.64 2.64
CA ASN A 657 20.33 -1.85 3.48
C ASN A 657 19.45 -2.97 2.92
N LEU A 658 18.57 -2.67 1.96
CA LEU A 658 17.58 -3.59 1.42
C LEU A 658 17.86 -4.01 -0.03
N VAL A 659 18.54 -3.15 -0.77
CA VAL A 659 18.91 -3.37 -2.18
C VAL A 659 20.42 -3.57 -2.26
N SER A 660 20.86 -4.80 -2.55
CA SER A 660 22.29 -5.09 -2.73
C SER A 660 22.81 -4.36 -3.98
N LYS A 661 23.97 -3.67 -3.83
CA LYS A 661 24.68 -3.02 -4.92
C LYS A 661 25.38 -4.04 -5.85
N GLU A 662 24.66 -4.96 -6.44
CA GLU A 662 25.13 -5.63 -7.64
C GLU A 662 24.99 -4.63 -8.79
N ARG A 663 26.14 -4.09 -9.21
CA ARG A 663 26.25 -3.13 -10.31
C ARG A 663 25.57 -3.68 -11.57
N SER A 664 24.35 -3.26 -11.84
CA SER A 664 23.78 -3.31 -13.17
C SER A 664 24.50 -2.27 -14.04
N THR A 665 25.53 -2.70 -14.78
CA THR A 665 26.25 -1.90 -15.78
C THR A 665 25.49 -1.76 -17.11
N ALA A 666 24.18 -1.96 -17.10
CA ALA A 666 23.34 -1.83 -18.29
C ALA A 666 22.13 -0.95 -17.93
N LEU A 667 22.14 0.27 -18.38
CA LEU A 667 20.99 1.16 -18.64
C LEU A 667 21.23 2.65 -18.22
N VAL A 668 22.35 3.22 -18.60
CA VAL A 668 22.59 4.68 -18.46
C VAL A 668 21.94 5.48 -19.62
N GLY A 669 21.07 4.86 -20.44
CA GLY A 669 20.53 5.51 -21.66
C GLY A 669 19.10 6.04 -21.59
N ASN A 670 18.22 5.55 -20.68
CA ASN A 670 16.77 5.74 -20.86
C ASN A 670 15.99 6.21 -19.62
N ALA A 671 16.60 6.62 -18.53
CA ALA A 671 15.87 7.01 -17.31
C ALA A 671 14.95 8.22 -17.52
N SER A 672 15.38 9.20 -18.30
CA SER A 672 14.59 10.41 -18.64
C SER A 672 13.39 10.12 -19.55
N GLU A 673 13.52 9.17 -20.49
CA GLU A 673 12.42 8.80 -21.40
C GLU A 673 11.36 7.93 -20.70
N LEU A 674 11.77 7.00 -19.83
CA LEU A 674 10.84 6.17 -19.04
C LEU A 674 10.06 7.00 -18.01
N ALA A 675 10.71 7.95 -17.35
CA ALA A 675 10.04 8.88 -16.45
C ALA A 675 9.00 9.74 -17.20
N ALA A 676 9.35 10.24 -18.39
CA ALA A 676 8.43 11.01 -19.24
C ALA A 676 7.27 10.17 -19.78
N GLN A 677 7.46 8.88 -20.01
CA GLN A 677 6.41 7.98 -20.46
C GLN A 677 5.43 7.64 -19.32
N ARG A 678 5.90 7.40 -18.10
CA ARG A 678 5.05 7.20 -16.91
C ARG A 678 4.25 8.45 -16.53
N VAL A 679 4.81 9.64 -16.77
CA VAL A 679 4.11 10.93 -16.60
C VAL A 679 2.97 11.10 -17.61
N LYS A 680 3.03 10.46 -18.78
CA LYS A 680 1.96 10.51 -19.79
C LYS A 680 0.85 9.47 -19.54
N GLU A 681 1.17 8.41 -18.83
CA GLU A 681 0.24 7.31 -18.52
C GLU A 681 -0.49 7.50 -17.17
N ALA A 682 0.00 8.42 -16.30
CA ALA A 682 -0.66 8.88 -15.08
C ALA A 682 -1.50 10.15 -15.35
#